data_6b61f5f08e69d88a2dc0ac89564eb069
#
_entry.id   6b61f5f08e69d88a2dc0ac89564eb069
#
_cell.length_a   1.000
_cell.length_b   1.000
_cell.length_c   1.000
_cell.angle_alpha   90.00
_cell.angle_beta   90.00
_cell.angle_gamma   90.00
#
_symmetry.space_group_name_H-M   'P 1'
#
loop_
_entity.id
_entity.type
_entity.pdbx_description
1 polymer ?
#
loop_
_entity_poly.entity_id
_entity_poly.type
_entity_poly.pdbx_seq_one_letter_code
_entity_poly.pdbx_strand_id
1 'polypeptide(L)'
;MSISLFSSTPSVAVLDNRGLLVRELQYHRHPDTPEETDERITCHQHDERGSLSQSADPRLHAAGLTNFTYLNSLTGAVLQSVSADAGTSLVLSDAAGRAFLVVTGAGTEDAVTRTWQYEDDTLPGRPLSITEQVTGEAAQITERFVYAGNTDAEKMLNLAGQCVSHYDTAGLVQTNSIALSGVPLAVTRQLLPDTAEANWVGEDASAWNDLLDGETFFTQTHADATGAVLGITDAKGNLQRVAYDVAGLLSGSWLTLKDGTEQVIVASLTYSAAGQKLREEHGNGVVTTYVYEPETQRLTGIKTERPSGHVAGAKVLQDLRYAYDPVGNVLSVNNDAEETRFWRNQKVVPENTYIYDSLYQLVSATGREMANAGQQGNSLPSATAPLPTDSSAYTNYTRTYRYDRGGNLTQMRHSAPATNNNYTTDITVSDRSNRAVLSTLAEVPSDVDMLFSAGGHQKHLQPGQALVWTPRGELQKVTPVVRDGGADDSESYRYDASSQRIIKTGTQQTGNNVQTQRVQYLPGLELRSTKAGNTETEGLQVITVGEAGRTQVRGLHWESGKPAEISNNQLRWSYDNLIGSSNLELDGDGNIISMEEYYPYGGTAVWTARSAVEADYKTIRYSGKERDATGLDYYGYRYYQSWSGRWLSADPAGTIDGLNLFRMVRNNPVTLMDNDGLVPYPRTRRPNSNLHEPKIDTEKDRDIPGQSKGPHLKNMTVRSFAGTPVSLYSALGDNVLHREALLTDLINKSKAAMDSETTSILENKEGGILAFNAIKLSNNTGDVFNALHIVNKKTTEFQQGPGAVRAYWAPQGGYVDIPVHPHGGEPELVFTPGFSGCVFVADKLSENTIRVRHVEGNKEDAQYNDESIDHGLGMIEAMEYKHYGYYTDENGIVIENITGSAFMRYEREAGSDRPGKWKIKYQAIENASNILSIQELRSGFINKKIELTQK
;
A
#
# COMPACT_ATOMS: atom_id res chain seq x y z
N MET A 1 -25.23 37.12 -4.03
CA MET A 1 -24.05 36.31 -4.34
C MET A 1 -24.42 34.88 -3.93
N SER A 2 -24.47 33.94 -4.85
CA SER A 2 -24.62 32.52 -4.48
C SER A 2 -23.42 32.13 -3.61
N ILE A 3 -23.68 31.58 -2.43
CA ILE A 3 -22.64 31.03 -1.56
C ILE A 3 -22.01 29.85 -2.32
N SER A 4 -20.70 29.91 -2.56
CA SER A 4 -19.98 28.78 -3.12
C SER A 4 -20.00 27.62 -2.13
N LEU A 5 -20.19 26.38 -2.59
CA LEU A 5 -20.22 25.16 -1.78
C LEU A 5 -19.01 25.07 -0.81
N PHE A 6 -17.85 25.48 -1.29
CA PHE A 6 -16.58 25.42 -0.56
C PHE A 6 -16.19 26.74 0.14
N SER A 7 -17.03 27.76 0.06
CA SER A 7 -16.73 29.06 0.68
C SER A 7 -16.92 28.99 2.19
N SER A 8 -15.88 29.35 2.94
CA SER A 8 -15.89 29.34 4.42
C SER A 8 -16.13 27.94 5.04
N THR A 9 -15.57 26.91 4.43
CA THR A 9 -15.58 25.53 4.95
C THR A 9 -14.15 25.02 5.23
N PRO A 10 -13.36 25.69 6.11
CA PRO A 10 -12.02 25.23 6.43
C PRO A 10 -12.04 23.96 7.27
N SER A 11 -10.98 23.16 7.20
CA SER A 11 -10.70 22.15 8.23
C SER A 11 -9.98 22.85 9.38
N VAL A 12 -10.42 22.61 10.63
CA VAL A 12 -9.87 23.26 11.83
C VAL A 12 -9.39 22.19 12.80
N ALA A 13 -8.09 22.21 13.12
CA ALA A 13 -7.50 21.39 14.16
C ALA A 13 -7.44 22.19 15.47
N VAL A 14 -8.01 21.65 16.54
CA VAL A 14 -8.00 22.24 17.87
C VAL A 14 -7.04 21.46 18.76
N LEU A 15 -6.05 22.16 19.29
CA LEU A 15 -5.03 21.58 20.17
C LEU A 15 -5.26 22.03 21.62
N ASP A 16 -4.93 21.17 22.58
CA ASP A 16 -4.88 21.54 23.99
C ASP A 16 -3.60 22.32 24.32
N ASN A 17 -3.44 22.74 25.59
CA ASN A 17 -2.26 23.47 26.07
C ASN A 17 -0.95 22.65 26.03
N ARG A 18 -1.02 21.33 25.77
CA ARG A 18 0.13 20.42 25.59
C ARG A 18 0.48 20.25 24.10
N GLY A 19 -0.31 20.85 23.18
CA GLY A 19 -0.19 20.70 21.75
C GLY A 19 -0.78 19.39 21.20
N LEU A 20 -1.64 18.71 21.95
CA LEU A 20 -2.30 17.49 21.53
C LEU A 20 -3.61 17.81 20.81
N LEU A 21 -3.87 17.10 19.70
CA LEU A 21 -5.09 17.26 18.93
C LEU A 21 -6.29 16.74 19.73
N VAL A 22 -7.23 17.62 20.06
CA VAL A 22 -8.44 17.26 20.84
C VAL A 22 -9.72 17.32 20.01
N ARG A 23 -9.74 18.09 18.93
CA ARG A 23 -10.88 18.15 18.00
C ARG A 23 -10.41 18.43 16.59
N GLU A 24 -11.10 17.82 15.63
CA GLU A 24 -11.05 18.19 14.22
C GLU A 24 -12.44 18.63 13.78
N LEU A 25 -12.55 19.85 13.26
CA LEU A 25 -13.80 20.40 12.78
C LEU A 25 -13.79 20.43 11.26
N GLN A 26 -14.89 19.96 10.67
CA GLN A 26 -15.17 20.00 9.23
C GLN A 26 -16.57 20.59 9.04
N TYR A 27 -16.78 21.30 7.95
CA TYR A 27 -18.05 21.97 7.64
C TYR A 27 -18.65 21.35 6.39
N HIS A 28 -19.67 20.51 6.59
CA HIS A 28 -20.37 19.83 5.50
C HIS A 28 -21.45 20.73 4.88
N ARG A 29 -21.48 20.78 3.55
CA ARG A 29 -22.58 21.36 2.75
C ARG A 29 -22.91 20.41 1.61
N HIS A 30 -24.20 20.21 1.37
CA HIS A 30 -24.69 19.46 0.23
C HIS A 30 -24.90 20.40 -0.98
N PRO A 31 -24.58 19.98 -2.22
CA PRO A 31 -24.81 20.81 -3.41
C PRO A 31 -26.24 21.30 -3.61
N ASP A 32 -27.25 20.54 -3.16
CA ASP A 32 -28.67 20.92 -3.26
C ASP A 32 -29.08 21.97 -2.22
N THR A 33 -28.33 22.10 -1.11
CA THR A 33 -28.57 23.07 -0.01
C THR A 33 -27.27 23.74 0.42
N PRO A 34 -26.58 24.47 -0.48
CA PRO A 34 -25.23 25.01 -0.22
C PRO A 34 -25.20 26.09 0.87
N GLU A 35 -26.33 26.68 1.25
CA GLU A 35 -26.51 27.62 2.33
C GLU A 35 -26.60 26.95 3.72
N GLU A 36 -26.93 25.66 3.80
CA GLU A 36 -26.99 24.90 5.03
C GLU A 36 -25.60 24.32 5.36
N THR A 37 -25.06 24.72 6.50
CA THR A 37 -23.75 24.21 6.96
C THR A 37 -23.94 23.32 8.18
N ASP A 38 -23.49 22.06 8.07
CA ASP A 38 -23.44 21.09 9.18
C ASP A 38 -22.00 20.99 9.71
N GLU A 39 -21.78 21.45 10.95
CA GLU A 39 -20.50 21.34 11.63
C GLU A 39 -20.31 19.89 12.13
N ARG A 40 -19.20 19.27 11.71
CA ARG A 40 -18.84 17.90 12.04
C ARG A 40 -17.57 17.90 12.90
N ILE A 41 -17.67 17.40 14.11
CA ILE A 41 -16.60 17.42 15.10
C ILE A 41 -16.15 15.99 15.38
N THR A 42 -14.91 15.68 15.01
CA THR A 42 -14.20 14.48 15.49
C THR A 42 -13.50 14.86 16.81
N CYS A 43 -13.66 14.05 17.84
CA CYS A 43 -13.10 14.30 19.17
C CYS A 43 -12.04 13.27 19.54
N HIS A 44 -10.99 13.75 20.21
CA HIS A 44 -9.92 12.95 20.77
C HIS A 44 -9.72 13.32 22.25
N GLN A 45 -9.48 12.33 23.07
CA GLN A 45 -9.12 12.52 24.47
C GLN A 45 -7.76 11.87 24.74
N HIS A 46 -6.99 12.49 25.60
CA HIS A 46 -5.67 12.01 25.97
C HIS A 46 -5.59 11.86 27.50
N ASP A 47 -4.84 10.89 27.96
CA ASP A 47 -4.56 10.70 29.37
C ASP A 47 -3.62 11.80 29.91
N GLU A 48 -3.32 11.77 31.21
CA GLU A 48 -2.44 12.75 31.87
C GLU A 48 -1.02 12.76 31.28
N ARG A 49 -0.59 11.64 30.71
CA ARG A 49 0.73 11.45 30.08
C ARG A 49 0.78 11.91 28.63
N GLY A 50 -0.40 12.19 28.03
CA GLY A 50 -0.53 12.60 26.64
C GLY A 50 -0.74 11.45 25.65
N SER A 51 -0.98 10.23 26.13
CA SER A 51 -1.35 9.11 25.28
C SER A 51 -2.82 9.19 24.89
N LEU A 52 -3.16 8.85 23.62
CA LEU A 52 -4.54 8.84 23.15
C LEU A 52 -5.35 7.81 23.95
N SER A 53 -6.46 8.25 24.55
CA SER A 53 -7.34 7.40 25.37
C SER A 53 -8.68 7.11 24.70
N GLN A 54 -9.21 8.07 23.91
CA GLN A 54 -10.49 7.89 23.20
C GLN A 54 -10.51 8.68 21.89
N SER A 55 -11.31 8.17 20.93
CA SER A 55 -11.62 8.88 19.69
C SER A 55 -13.08 8.65 19.28
N ALA A 56 -13.74 9.70 18.81
CA ALA A 56 -15.13 9.65 18.36
C ALA A 56 -15.33 10.45 17.08
N ASP A 57 -15.96 9.86 16.08
CA ASP A 57 -16.41 10.51 14.87
C ASP A 57 -17.60 11.47 15.13
N PRO A 58 -17.96 12.36 14.21
CA PRO A 58 -19.03 13.35 14.43
C PRO A 58 -20.39 12.73 14.78
N ARG A 59 -20.71 11.54 14.29
CA ARG A 59 -21.98 10.86 14.55
C ARG A 59 -22.02 10.24 15.94
N LEU A 60 -21.00 9.46 16.28
CA LEU A 60 -20.91 8.81 17.59
C LEU A 60 -20.64 9.82 18.70
N HIS A 61 -19.82 10.87 18.44
CA HIS A 61 -19.63 11.95 19.38
C HIS A 61 -20.94 12.68 19.72
N ALA A 62 -21.76 12.97 18.72
CA ALA A 62 -23.08 13.60 18.94
C ALA A 62 -24.05 12.70 19.74
N ALA A 63 -23.88 11.37 19.66
CA ALA A 63 -24.63 10.38 20.44
C ALA A 63 -24.03 10.13 21.85
N GLY A 64 -22.91 10.75 22.21
CA GLY A 64 -22.19 10.52 23.46
C GLY A 64 -21.46 9.17 23.50
N LEU A 65 -21.14 8.61 22.34
CA LEU A 65 -20.43 7.35 22.14
C LEU A 65 -19.02 7.58 21.59
N THR A 66 -18.20 6.53 21.56
CA THR A 66 -16.83 6.56 21.04
C THR A 66 -16.62 5.47 19.98
N ASN A 67 -15.78 5.74 18.96
CA ASN A 67 -15.32 4.72 18.04
C ASN A 67 -14.25 3.85 18.67
N PHE A 68 -13.34 4.46 19.45
CA PHE A 68 -12.22 3.78 20.08
C PHE A 68 -12.00 4.25 21.51
N THR A 69 -11.66 3.30 22.36
CA THR A 69 -11.09 3.53 23.69
C THR A 69 -9.81 2.73 23.83
N TYR A 70 -8.75 3.33 24.39
CA TYR A 70 -7.44 2.72 24.52
C TYR A 70 -6.99 2.64 25.97
N LEU A 71 -6.39 1.51 26.34
CA LEU A 71 -5.58 1.37 27.54
C LEU A 71 -4.11 1.31 27.14
N ASN A 72 -3.34 2.28 27.61
CA ASN A 72 -1.94 2.42 27.26
C ASN A 72 -1.02 1.95 28.40
N SER A 73 0.13 1.39 28.02
CA SER A 73 1.23 1.08 28.95
C SER A 73 1.85 2.37 29.52
N LEU A 74 2.77 2.24 30.47
CA LEU A 74 3.55 3.37 30.99
C LEU A 74 4.44 4.02 29.93
N THR A 75 4.79 3.30 28.87
CA THR A 75 5.58 3.80 27.73
C THR A 75 4.73 4.41 26.61
N GLY A 76 3.39 4.35 26.73
CA GLY A 76 2.45 4.84 25.72
C GLY A 76 2.03 3.80 24.66
N ALA A 77 2.55 2.57 24.73
CA ALA A 77 2.10 1.50 23.83
C ALA A 77 0.67 1.07 24.18
N VAL A 78 -0.16 0.85 23.16
CA VAL A 78 -1.53 0.38 23.35
C VAL A 78 -1.52 -1.10 23.79
N LEU A 79 -2.07 -1.39 24.96
CA LEU A 79 -2.25 -2.75 25.50
C LEU A 79 -3.62 -3.30 25.18
N GLN A 80 -4.63 -2.43 25.18
CA GLN A 80 -5.99 -2.79 24.82
C GLN A 80 -6.61 -1.69 23.97
N SER A 81 -7.31 -2.10 22.92
CA SER A 81 -8.18 -1.21 22.16
C SER A 81 -9.60 -1.78 22.17
N VAL A 82 -10.59 -0.93 22.45
CA VAL A 82 -12.01 -1.23 22.32
C VAL A 82 -12.53 -0.43 21.15
N SER A 83 -12.85 -1.10 20.05
CA SER A 83 -13.40 -0.50 18.85
C SER A 83 -14.89 -0.80 18.72
N ALA A 84 -15.70 0.22 18.42
CA ALA A 84 -17.11 0.04 18.12
C ALA A 84 -17.31 -0.85 16.86
N ASP A 85 -16.38 -0.74 15.90
CA ASP A 85 -16.43 -1.44 14.60
C ASP A 85 -15.79 -2.84 14.66
N ALA A 86 -14.60 -2.97 15.28
CA ALA A 86 -13.77 -4.18 15.26
C ALA A 86 -13.72 -4.92 16.61
N GLY A 87 -14.48 -4.47 17.63
CA GLY A 87 -14.50 -5.10 18.96
C GLY A 87 -13.26 -4.82 19.80
N THR A 88 -13.03 -5.67 20.80
CA THR A 88 -11.94 -5.51 21.75
C THR A 88 -10.73 -6.35 21.35
N SER A 89 -9.55 -5.74 21.34
CA SER A 89 -8.28 -6.44 21.18
C SER A 89 -7.31 -6.14 22.32
N LEU A 90 -6.47 -7.13 22.64
CA LEU A 90 -5.40 -7.07 23.64
C LEU A 90 -4.10 -7.44 22.94
N VAL A 91 -3.03 -6.71 23.23
CA VAL A 91 -1.70 -6.99 22.71
C VAL A 91 -0.69 -6.90 23.84
N LEU A 92 0.03 -7.98 24.09
CA LEU A 92 1.12 -8.00 25.05
C LEU A 92 2.43 -8.33 24.36
N SER A 93 3.47 -7.57 24.71
CA SER A 93 4.83 -7.79 24.21
C SER A 93 5.73 -8.28 25.34
N ASP A 94 6.76 -9.05 24.99
CA ASP A 94 7.79 -9.47 25.91
C ASP A 94 8.76 -8.31 26.25
N ALA A 95 9.79 -8.59 27.04
CA ALA A 95 10.77 -7.60 27.45
C ALA A 95 11.61 -7.05 26.27
N ALA A 96 11.70 -7.79 25.18
CA ALA A 96 12.37 -7.35 23.93
C ALA A 96 11.44 -6.56 22.99
N GLY A 97 10.17 -6.33 23.39
CA GLY A 97 9.17 -5.63 22.60
C GLY A 97 8.50 -6.50 21.52
N ARG A 98 8.76 -7.82 21.50
CA ARG A 98 8.14 -8.75 20.55
C ARG A 98 6.75 -9.16 21.05
N ALA A 99 5.76 -9.21 20.16
CA ALA A 99 4.42 -9.69 20.51
C ALA A 99 4.50 -11.14 20.96
N PHE A 100 3.99 -11.46 22.16
CA PHE A 100 3.89 -12.84 22.61
C PHE A 100 2.45 -13.31 22.83
N LEU A 101 1.52 -12.38 22.99
CA LEU A 101 0.11 -12.69 23.12
C LEU A 101 -0.73 -11.57 22.47
N VAL A 102 -1.67 -11.99 21.61
CA VAL A 102 -2.71 -11.13 21.04
C VAL A 102 -4.05 -11.80 21.22
N VAL A 103 -5.06 -11.06 21.68
CA VAL A 103 -6.43 -11.54 21.76
C VAL A 103 -7.31 -10.60 20.95
N THR A 104 -8.04 -11.12 19.98
CA THR A 104 -9.05 -10.39 19.21
C THR A 104 -10.45 -10.84 19.63
N GLY A 105 -11.44 -9.94 19.61
CA GLY A 105 -12.79 -10.24 20.11
C GLY A 105 -12.84 -10.53 21.63
N ALA A 106 -11.90 -9.98 22.40
CA ALA A 106 -11.76 -10.28 23.82
C ALA A 106 -13.07 -10.07 24.60
N GLY A 107 -13.41 -11.03 25.47
CA GLY A 107 -14.63 -11.01 26.28
C GLY A 107 -15.87 -11.57 25.56
N THR A 108 -15.72 -12.17 24.40
CA THR A 108 -16.79 -12.82 23.63
C THR A 108 -16.53 -14.30 23.40
N GLU A 109 -17.55 -15.04 22.98
CA GLU A 109 -17.41 -16.46 22.61
C GLU A 109 -16.56 -16.64 21.33
N ASP A 110 -16.51 -15.64 20.47
CA ASP A 110 -15.70 -15.62 19.24
C ASP A 110 -14.25 -15.15 19.49
N ALA A 111 -13.80 -14.99 20.75
CA ALA A 111 -12.46 -14.49 21.03
C ALA A 111 -11.39 -15.47 20.54
N VAL A 112 -10.39 -14.92 19.85
CA VAL A 112 -9.24 -15.67 19.35
C VAL A 112 -7.99 -15.23 20.08
N THR A 113 -7.32 -16.17 20.71
CA THR A 113 -6.01 -15.96 21.35
C THR A 113 -4.91 -16.47 20.43
N ARG A 114 -3.93 -15.62 20.14
CA ARG A 114 -2.75 -15.95 19.37
C ARG A 114 -1.52 -15.77 20.24
N THR A 115 -0.63 -16.77 20.25
CA THR A 115 0.63 -16.75 21.01
C THR A 115 1.80 -17.11 20.14
N TRP A 116 2.95 -16.44 20.39
CA TRP A 116 4.20 -16.68 19.69
C TRP A 116 5.18 -17.39 20.61
N GLN A 117 5.87 -18.38 20.07
CA GLN A 117 7.04 -18.99 20.68
C GLN A 117 8.27 -18.51 19.95
N TYR A 118 9.29 -18.11 20.72
CA TYR A 118 10.57 -17.64 20.21
C TYR A 118 11.69 -18.59 20.62
N GLU A 119 12.84 -18.49 19.95
CA GLU A 119 14.09 -19.11 20.39
C GLU A 119 14.43 -18.67 21.81
N ASP A 120 15.24 -19.49 22.53
CA ASP A 120 15.71 -19.17 23.87
C ASP A 120 16.69 -17.96 23.89
N ASP A 121 17.06 -17.51 25.09
CA ASP A 121 17.89 -16.32 25.30
C ASP A 121 19.35 -16.48 24.87
N THR A 122 19.77 -17.68 24.46
CA THR A 122 21.11 -17.94 23.93
C THR A 122 21.22 -17.78 22.42
N LEU A 123 20.09 -17.65 21.75
CA LEU A 123 19.92 -17.52 20.30
C LEU A 123 19.40 -16.13 19.90
N PRO A 124 19.34 -15.81 18.61
CA PRO A 124 18.87 -14.49 18.13
C PRO A 124 17.45 -14.10 18.52
N GLY A 125 16.65 -15.04 19.05
CA GLY A 125 15.26 -14.78 19.47
C GLY A 125 14.27 -14.72 18.32
N ARG A 126 14.51 -15.51 17.27
CA ARG A 126 13.61 -15.61 16.10
C ARG A 126 12.32 -16.39 16.46
N PRO A 127 11.19 -16.13 15.77
CA PRO A 127 9.95 -16.89 16.01
C PRO A 127 10.11 -18.36 15.62
N LEU A 128 9.58 -19.27 16.44
CA LEU A 128 9.57 -20.72 16.19
C LEU A 128 8.18 -21.21 15.80
N SER A 129 7.12 -20.66 16.43
CA SER A 129 5.76 -21.04 16.13
C SER A 129 4.75 -19.97 16.49
N ILE A 130 3.58 -20.06 15.85
CA ILE A 130 2.38 -19.31 16.21
C ILE A 130 1.28 -20.32 16.53
N THR A 131 0.66 -20.12 17.67
CA THR A 131 -0.48 -20.93 18.13
C THR A 131 -1.72 -20.06 18.16
N GLU A 132 -2.82 -20.57 17.63
CA GLU A 132 -4.13 -19.92 17.64
C GLU A 132 -5.14 -20.76 18.41
N GLN A 133 -6.00 -20.11 19.18
CA GLN A 133 -7.06 -20.75 19.93
C GLN A 133 -8.32 -19.90 19.90
N VAL A 134 -9.40 -20.45 19.37
CA VAL A 134 -10.75 -19.90 19.53
C VAL A 134 -11.26 -20.29 20.91
N THR A 135 -12.01 -19.40 21.57
CA THR A 135 -12.55 -19.68 22.90
C THR A 135 -13.41 -20.94 22.88
N GLY A 136 -13.09 -21.89 23.78
CA GLY A 136 -13.79 -23.18 23.88
C GLY A 136 -13.28 -24.28 22.94
N GLU A 137 -12.39 -23.97 22.02
CA GLU A 137 -11.75 -24.92 21.10
C GLU A 137 -10.35 -25.30 21.54
N ALA A 138 -9.81 -26.37 20.95
CA ALA A 138 -8.42 -26.76 21.16
C ALA A 138 -7.47 -25.80 20.49
N ALA A 139 -6.35 -25.49 21.12
CA ALA A 139 -5.30 -24.68 20.53
C ALA A 139 -4.65 -25.42 19.33
N GLN A 140 -4.40 -24.72 18.26
CA GLN A 140 -3.77 -25.22 17.05
C GLN A 140 -2.47 -24.46 16.75
N ILE A 141 -1.42 -25.16 16.39
CA ILE A 141 -0.18 -24.56 15.94
C ILE A 141 -0.32 -24.28 14.44
N THR A 142 -0.65 -23.05 14.12
CA THR A 142 -0.99 -22.64 12.74
C THR A 142 0.23 -22.28 11.91
N GLU A 143 1.37 -21.97 12.57
CA GLU A 143 2.62 -21.68 11.88
C GLU A 143 3.83 -22.27 12.58
N ARG A 144 4.83 -22.71 11.77
CA ARG A 144 6.16 -23.13 12.22
C ARG A 144 7.25 -22.54 11.32
N PHE A 145 8.35 -22.17 11.94
CA PHE A 145 9.51 -21.57 11.27
C PHE A 145 10.75 -22.45 11.48
N VAL A 146 11.42 -22.79 10.38
CA VAL A 146 12.68 -23.54 10.42
C VAL A 146 13.77 -22.68 9.80
N TYR A 147 14.89 -22.54 10.52
CA TYR A 147 16.01 -21.72 10.12
C TYR A 147 17.19 -22.57 9.67
N ALA A 148 17.87 -22.14 8.61
CA ALA A 148 19.09 -22.75 8.16
C ALA A 148 20.21 -22.60 9.21
N GLY A 149 21.07 -23.58 9.26
CA GLY A 149 22.26 -23.57 10.07
C GLY A 149 23.36 -22.68 9.51
N ASN A 150 24.62 -23.17 9.59
CA ASN A 150 25.80 -22.45 9.16
C ASN A 150 26.78 -23.38 8.40
N THR A 151 26.25 -24.34 7.66
CA THR A 151 27.06 -25.24 6.83
C THR A 151 27.55 -24.49 5.58
N ASP A 152 28.64 -24.99 4.97
CA ASP A 152 29.14 -24.38 3.74
C ASP A 152 28.14 -24.47 2.57
N ALA A 153 27.32 -25.51 2.53
CA ALA A 153 26.26 -25.64 1.54
C ALA A 153 25.18 -24.56 1.70
N GLU A 154 24.74 -24.29 2.93
CA GLU A 154 23.78 -23.23 3.22
C GLU A 154 24.35 -21.83 2.92
N LYS A 155 25.62 -21.58 3.24
CA LYS A 155 26.32 -20.32 2.90
C LYS A 155 26.42 -20.10 1.40
N MET A 156 26.70 -21.15 0.62
CA MET A 156 26.76 -21.06 -0.85
C MET A 156 25.43 -20.64 -1.49
N LEU A 157 24.32 -20.87 -0.80
CA LEU A 157 22.96 -20.51 -1.23
C LEU A 157 22.44 -19.25 -0.52
N ASN A 158 23.28 -18.59 0.28
CA ASN A 158 22.95 -17.43 1.13
C ASN A 158 21.82 -17.71 2.14
N LEU A 159 21.66 -18.94 2.58
CA LEU A 159 20.61 -19.37 3.49
C LEU A 159 21.01 -19.30 4.98
N ALA A 160 22.30 -19.16 5.31
CA ALA A 160 22.78 -19.21 6.68
C ALA A 160 22.01 -18.28 7.61
N GLY A 161 21.33 -18.83 8.62
CA GLY A 161 20.51 -18.11 9.59
C GLY A 161 19.18 -17.59 9.07
N GLN A 162 18.85 -17.79 7.80
CA GLN A 162 17.57 -17.39 7.20
C GLN A 162 16.47 -18.42 7.53
N CYS A 163 15.21 -17.95 7.52
CA CYS A 163 14.06 -18.85 7.55
C CYS A 163 13.97 -19.57 6.20
N VAL A 164 14.18 -20.88 6.22
CA VAL A 164 14.19 -21.72 5.00
C VAL A 164 12.91 -22.47 4.81
N SER A 165 12.16 -22.79 5.87
CA SER A 165 10.86 -23.43 5.78
C SER A 165 9.87 -22.71 6.68
N HIS A 166 8.78 -22.25 6.09
CA HIS A 166 7.65 -21.66 6.79
C HIS A 166 6.42 -22.52 6.50
N TYR A 167 5.98 -23.26 7.53
CA TYR A 167 4.73 -23.98 7.50
C TYR A 167 3.65 -23.01 7.93
N ASP A 168 2.68 -22.73 7.07
CA ASP A 168 1.63 -21.75 7.28
C ASP A 168 0.22 -22.36 7.24
N THR A 169 -0.81 -21.54 7.24
CA THR A 169 -2.21 -21.96 7.21
C THR A 169 -2.62 -22.67 5.91
N ALA A 170 -1.84 -22.58 4.85
CA ALA A 170 -2.10 -23.23 3.56
C ALA A 170 -1.11 -24.36 3.21
N GLY A 171 -0.01 -24.50 3.97
CA GLY A 171 1.00 -25.55 3.75
C GLY A 171 2.44 -25.07 4.01
N LEU A 172 3.39 -25.48 3.17
CA LEU A 172 4.81 -25.17 3.29
C LEU A 172 5.27 -24.19 2.21
N VAL A 173 5.99 -23.16 2.60
CA VAL A 173 6.86 -22.35 1.74
C VAL A 173 8.30 -22.70 2.08
N GLN A 174 9.06 -23.20 1.12
CA GLN A 174 10.47 -23.51 1.27
C GLN A 174 11.32 -22.59 0.40
N THR A 175 12.23 -21.84 1.02
CA THR A 175 13.22 -21.01 0.33
C THR A 175 14.47 -21.81 0.09
N ASN A 176 14.80 -22.06 -1.18
CA ASN A 176 15.92 -22.97 -1.55
C ASN A 176 17.22 -22.19 -1.84
N SER A 177 17.12 -20.90 -2.20
CA SER A 177 18.29 -20.02 -2.38
C SER A 177 17.88 -18.55 -2.34
N ILE A 178 18.80 -17.68 -1.93
CA ILE A 178 18.60 -16.24 -1.79
C ILE A 178 19.75 -15.51 -2.48
N ALA A 179 19.45 -14.40 -3.18
CA ALA A 179 20.47 -13.51 -3.73
C ALA A 179 21.20 -12.74 -2.61
N LEU A 180 22.39 -12.20 -2.88
CA LEU A 180 23.09 -11.31 -1.94
C LEU A 180 22.27 -10.07 -1.58
N SER A 181 21.37 -9.63 -2.46
CA SER A 181 20.41 -8.55 -2.23
C SER A 181 19.22 -8.93 -1.33
N GLY A 182 19.12 -10.20 -0.88
CA GLY A 182 18.01 -10.70 -0.06
C GLY A 182 16.81 -11.23 -0.84
N VAL A 183 16.82 -11.18 -2.17
CA VAL A 183 15.72 -11.69 -3.02
C VAL A 183 15.73 -13.22 -3.04
N PRO A 184 14.61 -13.92 -2.71
CA PRO A 184 14.48 -15.36 -2.89
C PRO A 184 14.60 -15.73 -4.38
N LEU A 185 15.62 -16.55 -4.74
CA LEU A 185 15.86 -16.97 -6.13
C LEU A 185 15.13 -18.25 -6.48
N ALA A 186 14.93 -19.14 -5.51
CA ALA A 186 14.23 -20.40 -5.70
C ALA A 186 13.33 -20.66 -4.50
N VAL A 187 12.05 -20.87 -4.78
CA VAL A 187 11.02 -21.11 -3.75
C VAL A 187 10.17 -22.30 -4.18
N THR A 188 9.92 -23.22 -3.25
CA THR A 188 9.00 -24.33 -3.41
C THR A 188 7.77 -24.08 -2.52
N ARG A 189 6.57 -24.19 -3.11
CA ARG A 189 5.31 -24.21 -2.38
C ARG A 189 4.73 -25.65 -2.41
N GLN A 190 4.26 -26.13 -1.26
CA GLN A 190 3.52 -27.38 -1.14
C GLN A 190 2.30 -27.13 -0.26
N LEU A 191 1.13 -27.59 -0.65
CA LEU A 191 -0.11 -27.23 0.03
C LEU A 191 -0.59 -28.36 0.96
N LEU A 192 -1.42 -27.99 1.93
CA LEU A 192 -2.25 -28.94 2.64
C LEU A 192 -3.39 -29.43 1.72
N PRO A 193 -3.88 -30.66 1.88
CA PRO A 193 -5.11 -31.11 1.25
C PRO A 193 -6.28 -30.15 1.52
N ASP A 194 -7.19 -29.99 0.56
CA ASP A 194 -8.28 -29.00 0.64
C ASP A 194 -9.19 -29.17 1.88
N THR A 195 -9.25 -30.39 2.42
CA THR A 195 -10.06 -30.74 3.62
C THR A 195 -9.29 -30.66 4.94
N ALA A 196 -7.97 -30.42 4.91
CA ALA A 196 -7.13 -30.38 6.09
C ALA A 196 -6.99 -28.94 6.61
N GLU A 197 -6.94 -28.79 7.93
CA GLU A 197 -6.59 -27.53 8.61
C GLU A 197 -5.17 -27.60 9.15
N ALA A 198 -4.51 -26.45 9.21
CA ALA A 198 -3.13 -26.38 9.69
C ALA A 198 -3.06 -26.62 11.20
N ASN A 199 -2.32 -27.66 11.60
CA ASN A 199 -1.98 -27.91 12.98
C ASN A 199 -0.62 -28.64 13.07
N TRP A 200 0.46 -27.88 13.11
CA TRP A 200 1.85 -28.35 13.00
C TRP A 200 2.36 -28.82 14.36
N VAL A 201 1.77 -29.91 14.89
CA VAL A 201 2.07 -30.46 16.22
C VAL A 201 3.43 -31.13 16.26
N GLY A 202 4.12 -31.04 17.41
CA GLY A 202 5.43 -31.64 17.64
C GLY A 202 6.58 -30.73 17.18
N GLU A 203 7.79 -31.28 17.17
CA GLU A 203 9.03 -30.59 16.83
C GLU A 203 9.72 -31.18 15.59
N ASP A 204 9.13 -32.23 15.00
CA ASP A 204 9.71 -32.98 13.87
C ASP A 204 9.11 -32.51 12.54
N ALA A 205 9.93 -31.84 11.75
CA ALA A 205 9.53 -31.36 10.43
C ALA A 205 9.13 -32.48 9.46
N SER A 206 9.64 -33.70 9.66
CA SER A 206 9.25 -34.86 8.83
C SER A 206 7.78 -35.24 9.03
N ALA A 207 7.28 -35.14 10.27
CA ALA A 207 5.89 -35.39 10.58
C ALA A 207 4.95 -34.30 10.01
N TRP A 208 5.44 -33.05 9.89
CA TRP A 208 4.66 -31.96 9.24
C TRP A 208 4.61 -32.16 7.71
N ASN A 209 5.69 -32.64 7.11
CA ASN A 209 5.72 -32.95 5.67
C ASN A 209 4.73 -34.06 5.28
N ASP A 210 4.48 -35.01 6.16
CA ASP A 210 3.51 -36.10 5.93
C ASP A 210 2.04 -35.60 5.86
N LEU A 211 1.77 -34.38 6.34
CA LEU A 211 0.45 -33.71 6.25
C LEU A 211 0.21 -33.02 4.92
N LEU A 212 1.26 -32.77 4.14
CA LEU A 212 1.19 -32.03 2.89
C LEU A 212 0.66 -32.88 1.75
N ASP A 213 0.05 -32.24 0.75
CA ASP A 213 -0.32 -32.88 -0.51
C ASP A 213 0.95 -33.26 -1.32
N GLY A 214 0.83 -34.25 -2.18
CA GLY A 214 1.98 -34.74 -2.97
C GLY A 214 2.49 -33.79 -4.04
N GLU A 215 1.71 -32.76 -4.44
CA GLU A 215 2.08 -31.82 -5.51
C GLU A 215 2.96 -30.68 -4.96
N THR A 216 4.06 -30.39 -5.66
CA THR A 216 4.99 -29.30 -5.33
C THR A 216 5.06 -28.28 -6.45
N PHE A 217 5.12 -26.99 -6.09
CA PHE A 217 5.16 -25.88 -7.02
C PHE A 217 6.47 -25.11 -6.85
N PHE A 218 7.35 -25.25 -7.83
CA PHE A 218 8.66 -24.62 -7.81
C PHE A 218 8.65 -23.35 -8.67
N THR A 219 9.05 -22.22 -8.08
CA THR A 219 9.20 -20.93 -8.75
C THR A 219 10.65 -20.50 -8.69
N GLN A 220 11.21 -20.08 -9.82
CA GLN A 220 12.56 -19.57 -9.94
C GLN A 220 12.57 -18.10 -10.35
N THR A 221 13.34 -17.28 -9.62
CA THR A 221 13.50 -15.84 -9.88
C THR A 221 14.92 -15.55 -10.32
N HIS A 222 15.07 -14.73 -11.34
CA HIS A 222 16.34 -14.15 -11.77
C HIS A 222 16.35 -12.67 -11.40
N ALA A 223 17.34 -12.26 -10.63
CA ALA A 223 17.52 -10.87 -10.21
C ALA A 223 18.92 -10.38 -10.58
N ASP A 224 19.05 -9.07 -10.77
CA ASP A 224 20.35 -8.43 -10.94
C ASP A 224 21.04 -8.22 -9.58
N ALA A 225 22.26 -7.65 -9.62
CA ALA A 225 23.05 -7.40 -8.42
C ALA A 225 22.40 -6.40 -7.44
N THR A 226 21.45 -5.57 -7.89
CA THR A 226 20.70 -4.62 -7.06
C THR A 226 19.47 -5.25 -6.42
N GLY A 227 19.07 -6.45 -6.87
CA GLY A 227 17.85 -7.14 -6.47
C GLY A 227 16.65 -6.87 -7.38
N ALA A 228 16.82 -6.13 -8.48
CA ALA A 228 15.75 -5.97 -9.46
C ALA A 228 15.48 -7.29 -10.18
N VAL A 229 14.22 -7.72 -10.20
CA VAL A 229 13.82 -8.97 -10.84
C VAL A 229 13.86 -8.81 -12.35
N LEU A 230 14.64 -9.66 -13.03
CA LEU A 230 14.78 -9.69 -14.49
C LEU A 230 13.91 -10.78 -15.13
N GLY A 231 13.54 -11.79 -14.36
CA GLY A 231 12.69 -12.86 -14.86
C GLY A 231 12.17 -13.77 -13.76
N ILE A 232 11.02 -14.38 -14.01
CA ILE A 232 10.39 -15.37 -13.14
C ILE A 232 9.97 -16.55 -13.99
N THR A 233 10.42 -17.76 -13.61
CA THR A 233 9.89 -19.02 -14.14
C THR A 233 8.88 -19.57 -13.16
N ASP A 234 7.62 -19.68 -13.59
CA ASP A 234 6.52 -20.17 -12.76
C ASP A 234 6.57 -21.70 -12.56
N ALA A 235 5.65 -22.20 -11.73
CA ALA A 235 5.61 -23.62 -11.36
C ALA A 235 5.26 -24.58 -12.53
N LYS A 236 4.76 -24.08 -13.65
CA LYS A 236 4.47 -24.85 -14.87
C LYS A 236 5.56 -24.68 -15.93
N GLY A 237 6.58 -23.85 -15.68
CA GLY A 237 7.73 -23.63 -16.55
C GLY A 237 7.55 -22.50 -17.55
N ASN A 238 6.56 -21.61 -17.37
CA ASN A 238 6.44 -20.40 -18.17
C ASN A 238 7.41 -19.34 -17.65
N LEU A 239 8.13 -18.67 -18.56
CA LEU A 239 9.11 -17.64 -18.22
C LEU A 239 8.56 -16.25 -18.53
N GLN A 240 8.45 -15.41 -17.52
CA GLN A 240 8.24 -13.97 -17.65
C GLN A 240 9.58 -13.26 -17.54
N ARG A 241 9.90 -12.41 -18.49
CA ARG A 241 11.13 -11.61 -18.52
C ARG A 241 10.78 -10.12 -18.59
N VAL A 242 11.54 -9.30 -17.86
CA VAL A 242 11.39 -7.85 -17.86
C VAL A 242 12.73 -7.15 -18.09
N ALA A 243 12.68 -5.94 -18.62
CA ALA A 243 13.84 -5.06 -18.75
C ALA A 243 13.51 -3.67 -18.19
N TYR A 244 14.55 -3.01 -17.67
CA TYR A 244 14.45 -1.68 -17.10
C TYR A 244 15.31 -0.69 -17.91
N ASP A 245 14.93 0.57 -17.87
CA ASP A 245 15.74 1.66 -18.40
C ASP A 245 16.83 2.07 -17.39
N VAL A 246 17.62 3.07 -17.77
CA VAL A 246 18.72 3.59 -16.92
C VAL A 246 18.24 4.24 -15.62
N ALA A 247 16.97 4.61 -15.52
CA ALA A 247 16.34 5.15 -14.33
C ALA A 247 15.72 4.05 -13.44
N GLY A 248 15.84 2.76 -13.83
CA GLY A 248 15.23 1.64 -13.15
C GLY A 248 13.73 1.50 -13.37
N LEU A 249 13.17 2.18 -14.40
CA LEU A 249 11.77 2.05 -14.76
C LEU A 249 11.60 0.94 -15.81
N LEU A 250 10.45 0.25 -15.78
CA LEU A 250 10.15 -0.83 -16.73
C LEU A 250 10.23 -0.31 -18.18
N SER A 251 11.02 -0.94 -19.01
CA SER A 251 11.17 -0.57 -20.43
C SER A 251 10.57 -1.58 -21.39
N GLY A 252 10.38 -2.82 -20.97
CA GLY A 252 9.75 -3.87 -21.77
C GLY A 252 9.49 -5.14 -20.98
N SER A 253 8.58 -5.99 -21.47
CA SER A 253 8.26 -7.29 -20.87
C SER A 253 7.91 -8.33 -21.94
N TRP A 254 8.22 -9.59 -21.61
CA TRP A 254 8.06 -10.74 -22.50
C TRP A 254 7.54 -11.94 -21.73
N LEU A 255 6.80 -12.80 -22.42
CA LEU A 255 6.32 -14.07 -21.92
C LEU A 255 6.73 -15.22 -22.86
N THR A 256 7.34 -16.26 -22.30
CA THR A 256 7.57 -17.52 -22.99
C THR A 256 6.77 -18.59 -22.28
N LEU A 257 5.73 -19.12 -22.94
CA LEU A 257 5.02 -20.29 -22.42
C LEU A 257 5.95 -21.51 -22.52
N LYS A 258 5.74 -22.49 -21.63
CA LYS A 258 6.52 -23.72 -21.65
C LYS A 258 6.53 -24.31 -23.08
N ASP A 259 7.71 -24.68 -23.57
CA ASP A 259 7.95 -25.23 -24.91
C ASP A 259 7.50 -24.34 -26.09
N GLY A 260 7.19 -23.05 -25.80
CA GLY A 260 6.79 -22.05 -26.78
C GLY A 260 7.91 -21.09 -27.19
N THR A 261 7.55 -20.12 -28.03
CA THR A 261 8.43 -19.02 -28.42
C THR A 261 8.15 -17.79 -27.55
N GLU A 262 9.19 -16.99 -27.31
CA GLU A 262 9.05 -15.73 -26.59
C GLU A 262 8.10 -14.79 -27.33
N GLN A 263 7.12 -14.24 -26.61
CA GLN A 263 6.13 -13.29 -27.09
C GLN A 263 6.34 -11.95 -26.38
N VAL A 264 6.28 -10.86 -27.14
CA VAL A 264 6.36 -9.52 -26.60
C VAL A 264 5.03 -9.19 -25.91
N ILE A 265 5.08 -8.78 -24.64
CA ILE A 265 3.93 -8.27 -23.90
C ILE A 265 3.89 -6.75 -23.96
N VAL A 266 5.01 -6.11 -23.60
CA VAL A 266 5.25 -4.68 -23.78
C VAL A 266 6.54 -4.50 -24.57
N ALA A 267 6.44 -3.88 -25.74
CA ALA A 267 7.57 -3.64 -26.63
C ALA A 267 8.41 -2.46 -26.17
N SER A 268 7.78 -1.38 -25.73
CA SER A 268 8.46 -0.18 -25.21
C SER A 268 7.58 0.63 -24.27
N LEU A 269 8.22 1.31 -23.32
CA LEU A 269 7.64 2.28 -22.39
C LEU A 269 8.49 3.55 -22.39
N THR A 270 7.82 4.70 -22.42
CA THR A 270 8.47 6.00 -22.24
C THR A 270 7.85 6.76 -21.08
N TYR A 271 8.66 7.53 -20.38
CA TYR A 271 8.27 8.22 -19.16
C TYR A 271 8.61 9.70 -19.23
N SER A 272 7.89 10.51 -18.47
CA SER A 272 8.25 11.90 -18.19
C SER A 272 9.45 11.95 -17.23
N ALA A 273 10.06 13.12 -17.07
CA ALA A 273 11.10 13.35 -16.07
C ALA A 273 10.62 13.06 -14.63
N ALA A 274 9.30 13.16 -14.37
CA ALA A 274 8.68 12.79 -13.10
C ALA A 274 8.40 11.28 -12.97
N GLY A 275 8.77 10.45 -13.95
CA GLY A 275 8.55 8.99 -13.94
C GLY A 275 7.12 8.58 -14.29
N GLN A 276 6.30 9.48 -14.84
CA GLN A 276 4.94 9.15 -15.29
C GLN A 276 4.99 8.52 -16.68
N LYS A 277 4.20 7.48 -16.93
CA LYS A 277 4.10 6.85 -18.27
C LYS A 277 3.56 7.87 -19.27
N LEU A 278 4.25 8.04 -20.39
CA LEU A 278 3.81 8.88 -21.52
C LEU A 278 3.26 8.03 -22.65
N ARG A 279 3.93 6.93 -22.96
CA ARG A 279 3.57 6.07 -24.08
C ARG A 279 3.97 4.62 -23.80
N GLU A 280 3.10 3.69 -24.16
CA GLU A 280 3.28 2.27 -24.00
C GLU A 280 2.92 1.55 -25.30
N GLU A 281 3.86 0.81 -25.86
CA GLU A 281 3.66 -0.02 -27.03
C GLU A 281 3.49 -1.47 -26.61
N HIS A 282 2.35 -2.06 -26.95
CA HIS A 282 2.01 -3.42 -26.53
C HIS A 282 2.41 -4.45 -27.61
N GLY A 283 2.62 -5.70 -27.20
CA GLY A 283 3.01 -6.79 -28.10
C GLY A 283 1.99 -7.13 -29.17
N ASN A 284 0.72 -6.77 -28.98
CA ASN A 284 -0.34 -6.88 -29.98
C ASN A 284 -0.39 -5.67 -30.96
N GLY A 285 0.63 -4.83 -30.97
CA GLY A 285 0.74 -3.66 -31.86
C GLY A 285 -0.13 -2.47 -31.47
N VAL A 286 -0.86 -2.53 -30.36
CA VAL A 286 -1.68 -1.43 -29.85
C VAL A 286 -0.81 -0.48 -29.05
N VAL A 287 -1.12 0.81 -29.10
CA VAL A 287 -0.38 1.86 -28.39
C VAL A 287 -1.31 2.57 -27.42
N THR A 288 -0.84 2.75 -26.19
CA THR A 288 -1.49 3.61 -25.19
C THR A 288 -0.66 4.86 -24.95
N THR A 289 -1.28 6.03 -25.02
CA THR A 289 -0.67 7.34 -24.76
C THR A 289 -1.36 7.99 -23.57
N TYR A 290 -0.55 8.55 -22.67
CA TYR A 290 -0.98 9.22 -21.46
C TYR A 290 -0.70 10.72 -21.57
N VAL A 291 -1.66 11.55 -21.22
CA VAL A 291 -1.56 13.02 -21.25
C VAL A 291 -1.73 13.55 -19.84
N TYR A 292 -0.83 14.43 -19.43
CA TYR A 292 -0.85 15.05 -18.09
C TYR A 292 -0.97 16.57 -18.24
N GLU A 293 -1.68 17.19 -17.30
CA GLU A 293 -1.76 18.63 -17.17
C GLU A 293 -0.40 19.15 -16.66
N PRO A 294 0.23 20.11 -17.35
CA PRO A 294 1.59 20.56 -16.99
C PRO A 294 1.69 21.14 -15.58
N GLU A 295 0.67 21.89 -15.14
CA GLU A 295 0.66 22.66 -13.89
C GLU A 295 0.46 21.76 -12.66
N THR A 296 -0.36 20.71 -12.77
CA THR A 296 -0.76 19.88 -11.64
C THR A 296 -0.22 18.47 -11.73
N GLN A 297 0.34 18.08 -12.88
CA GLN A 297 0.79 16.74 -13.21
C GLN A 297 -0.33 15.67 -13.11
N ARG A 298 -1.61 16.08 -13.18
CA ARG A 298 -2.76 15.18 -13.19
C ARG A 298 -2.94 14.54 -14.55
N LEU A 299 -3.33 13.27 -14.56
CA LEU A 299 -3.60 12.51 -15.78
C LEU A 299 -4.92 13.02 -16.41
N THR A 300 -4.85 13.71 -17.53
CA THR A 300 -6.00 14.27 -18.24
C THR A 300 -6.44 13.44 -19.44
N GLY A 301 -5.62 12.48 -19.89
CA GLY A 301 -5.99 11.64 -21.01
C GLY A 301 -5.34 10.26 -21.01
N ILE A 302 -6.11 9.23 -21.41
CA ILE A 302 -5.61 7.89 -21.73
C ILE A 302 -6.18 7.52 -23.09
N LYS A 303 -5.32 7.45 -24.10
CA LYS A 303 -5.71 7.06 -25.46
C LYS A 303 -5.10 5.72 -25.82
N THR A 304 -5.93 4.75 -26.17
CA THR A 304 -5.52 3.42 -26.65
C THR A 304 -5.97 3.25 -28.10
N GLU A 305 -5.02 2.96 -28.98
CA GLU A 305 -5.29 2.90 -30.42
C GLU A 305 -4.47 1.84 -31.14
N ARG A 306 -5.02 1.33 -32.22
CA ARG A 306 -4.26 0.65 -33.28
C ARG A 306 -3.70 1.73 -34.20
N PRO A 307 -2.38 1.88 -34.28
CA PRO A 307 -1.75 2.92 -35.09
C PRO A 307 -1.90 2.62 -36.58
N SER A 308 -1.53 3.60 -37.43
CA SER A 308 -1.44 3.41 -38.88
C SER A 308 -0.47 2.27 -39.23
N GLY A 309 -0.90 1.35 -40.09
CA GLY A 309 -0.14 0.16 -40.46
C GLY A 309 -0.38 -1.08 -39.60
N HIS A 310 -1.22 -0.97 -38.55
CA HIS A 310 -1.63 -2.15 -37.75
C HIS A 310 -2.37 -3.18 -38.63
N VAL A 311 -2.12 -4.49 -38.37
CA VAL A 311 -2.67 -5.60 -39.16
C VAL A 311 -4.20 -5.61 -39.24
N ALA A 312 -4.87 -5.27 -38.13
CA ALA A 312 -6.34 -5.16 -38.03
C ALA A 312 -6.88 -3.77 -38.42
N GLY A 313 -6.05 -2.92 -39.03
CA GLY A 313 -6.40 -1.57 -39.44
C GLY A 313 -6.33 -0.54 -38.31
N ALA A 314 -6.03 0.71 -38.68
CA ALA A 314 -5.96 1.82 -37.72
C ALA A 314 -7.33 2.12 -37.11
N LYS A 315 -7.40 2.23 -35.77
CA LYS A 315 -8.64 2.58 -35.04
C LYS A 315 -8.31 3.05 -33.64
N VAL A 316 -8.95 4.14 -33.21
CA VAL A 316 -8.99 4.52 -31.78
C VAL A 316 -9.98 3.58 -31.10
N LEU A 317 -9.52 2.90 -30.04
CA LEU A 317 -10.26 1.87 -29.32
C LEU A 317 -10.84 2.43 -28.01
N GLN A 318 -10.09 3.33 -27.36
CA GLN A 318 -10.47 4.04 -26.14
C GLN A 318 -9.77 5.41 -26.15
N ASP A 319 -10.46 6.49 -25.81
CA ASP A 319 -9.86 7.81 -25.63
C ASP A 319 -10.55 8.53 -24.46
N LEU A 320 -10.07 8.20 -23.25
CA LEU A 320 -10.61 8.74 -22.01
C LEU A 320 -10.03 10.13 -21.72
N ARG A 321 -10.91 11.11 -21.54
CA ARG A 321 -10.60 12.50 -21.18
C ARG A 321 -11.16 12.83 -19.81
N TYR A 322 -10.30 13.31 -18.91
CA TYR A 322 -10.62 13.62 -17.52
C TYR A 322 -10.62 15.12 -17.28
N ALA A 323 -11.67 15.64 -16.63
CA ALA A 323 -11.71 16.97 -16.08
C ALA A 323 -11.72 16.93 -14.56
N TYR A 324 -11.03 17.84 -13.93
CA TYR A 324 -10.85 17.88 -12.48
C TYR A 324 -11.32 19.20 -11.89
N ASP A 325 -11.72 19.17 -10.62
CA ASP A 325 -11.82 20.36 -9.79
C ASP A 325 -10.43 20.85 -9.32
N PRO A 326 -10.30 22.04 -8.71
CA PRO A 326 -9.01 22.55 -8.28
C PRO A 326 -8.27 21.66 -7.28
N VAL A 327 -8.99 20.87 -6.45
CA VAL A 327 -8.37 19.96 -5.47
C VAL A 327 -8.05 18.59 -6.04
N GLY A 328 -8.52 18.26 -7.25
CA GLY A 328 -8.19 17.04 -7.98
C GLY A 328 -9.27 15.96 -8.00
N ASN A 329 -10.50 16.25 -7.58
CA ASN A 329 -11.58 15.31 -7.80
C ASN A 329 -12.00 15.30 -9.28
N VAL A 330 -12.27 14.10 -9.81
CA VAL A 330 -12.72 13.95 -11.20
C VAL A 330 -14.15 14.49 -11.35
N LEU A 331 -14.35 15.49 -12.19
CA LEU A 331 -15.67 16.06 -12.50
C LEU A 331 -16.35 15.38 -13.66
N SER A 332 -15.59 14.95 -14.67
CA SER A 332 -16.14 14.22 -15.80
C SER A 332 -15.09 13.29 -16.44
N VAL A 333 -15.60 12.26 -17.09
CA VAL A 333 -14.83 11.34 -17.95
C VAL A 333 -15.58 11.19 -19.27
N ASN A 334 -14.96 11.59 -20.38
CA ASN A 334 -15.46 11.36 -21.74
C ASN A 334 -14.66 10.23 -22.39
N ASN A 335 -15.31 9.39 -23.20
CA ASN A 335 -14.63 8.48 -24.11
C ASN A 335 -14.82 8.94 -25.56
N ASP A 336 -13.86 9.71 -26.09
CA ASP A 336 -13.90 10.31 -27.42
C ASP A 336 -13.78 9.25 -28.55
N ALA A 337 -13.50 7.98 -28.24
CA ALA A 337 -13.48 6.88 -29.19
C ALA A 337 -14.87 6.33 -29.51
N GLU A 338 -15.86 6.66 -28.70
CA GLU A 338 -17.23 6.17 -28.82
C GLU A 338 -18.16 7.22 -29.42
N GLU A 339 -19.13 6.75 -30.21
CA GLU A 339 -20.08 7.64 -30.85
C GLU A 339 -21.25 8.03 -29.93
N THR A 340 -21.74 9.27 -30.08
CA THR A 340 -23.03 9.69 -29.50
C THR A 340 -24.18 8.93 -30.19
N ARG A 341 -25.05 8.33 -29.36
CA ARG A 341 -26.20 7.55 -29.83
C ARG A 341 -27.50 8.26 -29.52
N PHE A 342 -28.55 7.98 -30.30
CA PHE A 342 -29.88 8.55 -30.11
C PHE A 342 -30.93 7.42 -30.05
N TRP A 343 -31.66 7.35 -28.92
CA TRP A 343 -32.69 6.34 -28.71
C TRP A 343 -33.79 6.85 -27.76
N ARG A 344 -35.03 6.54 -28.06
CA ARG A 344 -36.23 6.98 -27.26
C ARG A 344 -36.17 8.45 -26.85
N ASN A 345 -35.91 9.36 -27.79
CA ASN A 345 -35.76 10.80 -27.59
C ASN A 345 -34.64 11.20 -26.61
N GLN A 346 -33.68 10.31 -26.33
CA GLN A 346 -32.50 10.61 -25.56
C GLN A 346 -31.29 10.71 -26.46
N LYS A 347 -30.43 11.68 -26.16
CA LYS A 347 -29.05 11.73 -26.62
C LYS A 347 -28.20 11.00 -25.58
N VAL A 348 -27.57 9.88 -25.94
CA VAL A 348 -26.71 9.09 -25.09
C VAL A 348 -25.26 9.37 -25.50
N VAL A 349 -24.55 10.14 -24.69
CA VAL A 349 -23.13 10.47 -24.89
C VAL A 349 -22.27 9.53 -24.06
N PRO A 350 -21.06 9.16 -24.53
CA PRO A 350 -20.10 8.37 -23.76
C PRO A 350 -19.38 9.26 -22.72
N GLU A 351 -20.16 9.86 -21.83
CA GLU A 351 -19.69 10.78 -20.79
C GLU A 351 -20.27 10.39 -19.44
N ASN A 352 -19.43 10.41 -18.43
CA ASN A 352 -19.83 10.32 -17.04
C ASN A 352 -19.53 11.66 -16.35
N THR A 353 -20.45 12.16 -15.52
CA THR A 353 -20.24 13.38 -14.73
C THR A 353 -20.44 13.10 -13.25
N TYR A 354 -19.74 13.85 -12.39
CA TYR A 354 -19.68 13.61 -10.97
C TYR A 354 -19.82 14.90 -10.18
N ILE A 355 -20.59 14.86 -9.10
CA ILE A 355 -20.82 15.98 -8.19
C ILE A 355 -20.47 15.53 -6.79
N TYR A 356 -19.76 16.39 -6.04
CA TYR A 356 -19.28 16.13 -4.70
C TYR A 356 -19.87 17.14 -3.71
N ASP A 357 -19.96 16.74 -2.44
CA ASP A 357 -20.23 17.65 -1.32
C ASP A 357 -18.95 18.42 -0.90
N SER A 358 -19.07 19.27 0.11
CA SER A 358 -17.93 20.07 0.59
C SER A 358 -16.83 19.27 1.30
N LEU A 359 -17.08 17.99 1.60
CA LEU A 359 -16.10 17.03 2.15
C LEU A 359 -15.54 16.10 1.06
N TYR A 360 -15.82 16.41 -0.21
CA TYR A 360 -15.38 15.66 -1.38
C TYR A 360 -15.94 14.23 -1.48
N GLN A 361 -17.09 13.96 -0.81
CA GLN A 361 -17.83 12.71 -0.98
C GLN A 361 -18.69 12.80 -2.24
N LEU A 362 -18.78 11.72 -3.03
CA LEU A 362 -19.56 11.65 -4.25
C LEU A 362 -21.05 11.63 -3.92
N VAL A 363 -21.81 12.66 -4.31
CA VAL A 363 -23.26 12.75 -4.05
C VAL A 363 -24.11 12.48 -5.28
N SER A 364 -23.59 12.68 -6.49
CA SER A 364 -24.29 12.38 -7.73
C SER A 364 -23.36 11.97 -8.85
N ALA A 365 -23.82 11.06 -9.69
CA ALA A 365 -23.14 10.62 -10.91
C ALA A 365 -24.15 10.42 -12.03
N THR A 366 -23.77 10.82 -13.25
CA THR A 366 -24.51 10.49 -14.48
C THR A 366 -23.63 9.70 -15.42
N GLY A 367 -24.23 8.99 -16.36
CA GLY A 367 -23.51 8.22 -17.36
C GLY A 367 -24.43 7.43 -18.24
N ARG A 368 -23.87 6.43 -18.94
CA ARG A 368 -24.64 5.49 -19.76
C ARG A 368 -24.59 4.07 -19.16
N GLU A 369 -25.61 3.30 -19.44
CA GLU A 369 -25.72 1.88 -19.10
C GLU A 369 -26.34 1.08 -20.25
N MET A 370 -26.26 -0.24 -20.19
CA MET A 370 -26.98 -1.10 -21.12
C MET A 370 -28.49 -0.94 -20.96
N ALA A 371 -29.23 -0.90 -22.07
CA ALA A 371 -30.69 -0.74 -22.05
C ALA A 371 -31.41 -1.92 -21.35
N ASN A 372 -30.76 -3.05 -21.21
CA ASN A 372 -31.22 -4.24 -20.48
C ASN A 372 -30.63 -4.34 -19.07
N ALA A 373 -29.93 -3.30 -18.59
CA ALA A 373 -29.40 -3.30 -17.23
C ALA A 373 -30.53 -3.40 -16.20
N GLY A 374 -30.29 -4.15 -15.13
CA GLY A 374 -31.18 -4.32 -13.99
C GLY A 374 -30.58 -3.80 -12.69
N GLN A 375 -31.28 -4.02 -11.58
CA GLN A 375 -30.80 -3.69 -10.27
C GLN A 375 -29.47 -4.43 -9.99
N GLN A 376 -28.50 -3.71 -9.45
CA GLN A 376 -27.21 -4.28 -9.08
C GLN A 376 -27.35 -5.20 -7.86
N GLY A 377 -26.65 -6.31 -7.86
CA GLY A 377 -26.65 -7.30 -6.80
C GLY A 377 -25.38 -8.18 -6.87
N ASN A 378 -25.45 -9.36 -6.26
CA ASN A 378 -24.36 -10.32 -6.25
C ASN A 378 -24.16 -11.06 -7.59
N SER A 379 -25.16 -11.04 -8.47
CA SER A 379 -25.06 -11.67 -9.80
C SER A 379 -24.54 -10.69 -10.83
N LEU A 380 -23.54 -11.13 -11.61
CA LEU A 380 -23.07 -10.37 -12.76
C LEU A 380 -24.11 -10.46 -13.89
N PRO A 381 -24.48 -9.35 -14.54
CA PRO A 381 -25.34 -9.41 -15.73
C PRO A 381 -24.64 -10.18 -16.86
N SER A 382 -25.41 -10.89 -17.68
CA SER A 382 -24.86 -11.56 -18.86
C SER A 382 -24.32 -10.53 -19.85
N ALA A 383 -23.19 -10.86 -20.49
CA ALA A 383 -22.62 -10.01 -21.52
C ALA A 383 -23.58 -9.91 -22.73
N THR A 384 -23.73 -8.70 -23.29
CA THR A 384 -24.35 -8.53 -24.59
C THR A 384 -23.36 -8.95 -25.67
N ALA A 385 -23.68 -10.02 -26.40
CA ALA A 385 -22.88 -10.56 -27.49
C ALA A 385 -23.78 -10.80 -28.74
N PRO A 386 -23.28 -10.48 -29.95
CA PRO A 386 -22.02 -9.82 -30.25
C PRO A 386 -21.98 -8.35 -29.81
N LEU A 387 -20.83 -7.69 -29.97
CA LEU A 387 -20.66 -6.25 -29.67
C LEU A 387 -21.79 -5.44 -30.35
N PRO A 388 -22.52 -4.60 -29.61
CA PRO A 388 -23.70 -3.94 -30.16
C PRO A 388 -23.34 -2.88 -31.19
N THR A 389 -24.00 -2.92 -32.33
CA THR A 389 -23.95 -1.90 -33.40
C THR A 389 -25.19 -1.00 -33.38
N ASP A 390 -26.23 -1.39 -32.65
CA ASP A 390 -27.51 -0.68 -32.58
C ASP A 390 -27.49 0.43 -31.53
N SER A 391 -28.04 1.59 -31.86
CA SER A 391 -28.18 2.73 -30.94
C SER A 391 -29.11 2.42 -29.75
N SER A 392 -30.01 1.44 -29.86
CA SER A 392 -30.95 1.05 -28.80
C SER A 392 -30.29 0.27 -27.64
N ALA A 393 -28.99 -0.10 -27.76
CA ALA A 393 -28.28 -0.86 -26.75
C ALA A 393 -27.99 -0.08 -25.46
N TYR A 394 -28.01 1.27 -25.50
CA TYR A 394 -27.60 2.12 -24.38
C TYR A 394 -28.67 3.09 -23.95
N THR A 395 -28.70 3.44 -22.67
CA THR A 395 -29.56 4.48 -22.08
C THR A 395 -28.77 5.32 -21.10
N ASN A 396 -29.26 6.52 -20.75
CA ASN A 396 -28.67 7.35 -19.70
C ASN A 396 -29.18 6.93 -18.33
N TYR A 397 -28.29 7.02 -17.34
CA TYR A 397 -28.67 6.87 -15.93
C TYR A 397 -28.23 8.08 -15.10
N THR A 398 -28.85 8.22 -13.93
CA THR A 398 -28.43 9.09 -12.84
C THR A 398 -28.41 8.28 -11.56
N ARG A 399 -27.33 8.41 -10.78
CA ARG A 399 -27.22 7.85 -9.42
C ARG A 399 -27.02 8.96 -8.42
N THR A 400 -27.65 8.86 -7.26
CA THR A 400 -27.44 9.75 -6.12
C THR A 400 -27.12 8.95 -4.89
N TYR A 401 -26.28 9.53 -4.02
CA TYR A 401 -25.73 8.90 -2.83
C TYR A 401 -25.98 9.78 -1.62
N ARG A 402 -26.31 9.18 -0.48
CA ARG A 402 -26.51 9.88 0.79
C ARG A 402 -25.62 9.27 1.86
N TYR A 403 -25.08 10.12 2.70
CA TYR A 403 -24.16 9.74 3.78
C TYR A 403 -24.64 10.31 5.10
N ASP A 404 -24.35 9.57 6.19
CA ASP A 404 -24.53 10.09 7.55
C ASP A 404 -23.36 10.98 7.98
N ARG A 405 -23.37 11.48 9.22
CA ARG A 405 -22.32 12.33 9.77
C ARG A 405 -20.99 11.59 10.02
N GLY A 406 -21.00 10.26 10.13
CA GLY A 406 -19.83 9.38 10.22
C GLY A 406 -19.25 8.97 8.86
N GLY A 407 -19.84 9.47 7.75
CA GLY A 407 -19.45 9.11 6.39
C GLY A 407 -19.92 7.72 5.95
N ASN A 408 -20.89 7.12 6.64
CA ASN A 408 -21.48 5.88 6.18
C ASN A 408 -22.44 6.15 5.03
N LEU A 409 -22.34 5.37 3.93
CA LEU A 409 -23.31 5.37 2.86
C LEU A 409 -24.63 4.79 3.38
N THR A 410 -25.74 5.58 3.30
CA THR A 410 -27.05 5.19 3.82
C THR A 410 -28.06 4.90 2.71
N GLN A 411 -27.85 5.48 1.53
CA GLN A 411 -28.76 5.27 0.39
C GLN A 411 -28.05 5.46 -0.94
N MET A 412 -28.30 4.56 -1.88
CA MET A 412 -28.01 4.71 -3.31
C MET A 412 -29.31 4.67 -4.09
N ARG A 413 -29.60 5.73 -4.84
CA ARG A 413 -30.76 5.78 -5.73
C ARG A 413 -30.29 5.77 -7.17
N HIS A 414 -30.85 4.85 -7.95
CA HIS A 414 -30.62 4.71 -9.39
C HIS A 414 -31.85 5.10 -10.19
N SER A 415 -31.65 5.81 -11.30
CA SER A 415 -32.73 6.23 -12.20
C SER A 415 -32.26 6.19 -13.65
N ALA A 416 -32.94 5.34 -14.46
CA ALA A 416 -32.84 5.29 -15.91
C ALA A 416 -34.26 5.25 -16.51
N PRO A 417 -34.91 6.42 -16.64
CA PRO A 417 -36.35 6.50 -16.97
C PRO A 417 -36.75 5.88 -18.32
N ALA A 418 -35.86 5.92 -19.33
CA ALA A 418 -36.17 5.40 -20.66
C ALA A 418 -36.31 3.87 -20.70
N THR A 419 -35.72 3.17 -19.78
CA THR A 419 -35.77 1.70 -19.62
C THR A 419 -36.59 1.28 -18.41
N ASN A 420 -37.06 2.26 -17.62
CA ASN A 420 -37.78 2.06 -16.35
C ASN A 420 -36.89 1.31 -15.31
N ASN A 421 -35.55 1.37 -15.44
CA ASN A 421 -34.62 0.84 -14.47
C ASN A 421 -34.45 1.85 -13.33
N ASN A 422 -35.42 1.89 -12.41
CA ASN A 422 -35.42 2.79 -11.26
C ASN A 422 -35.50 1.97 -9.98
N TYR A 423 -34.49 2.13 -9.08
CA TYR A 423 -34.50 1.45 -7.80
C TYR A 423 -33.70 2.25 -6.74
N THR A 424 -33.94 1.92 -5.49
CA THR A 424 -33.25 2.48 -4.36
C THR A 424 -32.66 1.31 -3.53
N THR A 425 -31.41 1.44 -3.17
CA THR A 425 -30.74 0.53 -2.23
C THR A 425 -30.56 1.30 -0.93
N ASP A 426 -31.29 0.91 0.09
CA ASP A 426 -31.20 1.45 1.44
C ASP A 426 -30.25 0.61 2.28
N ILE A 427 -29.45 1.29 3.11
CA ILE A 427 -28.43 0.71 3.97
C ILE A 427 -28.71 1.17 5.39
N THR A 428 -28.91 0.22 6.29
CA THR A 428 -29.14 0.49 7.70
C THR A 428 -27.81 0.47 8.45
N VAL A 429 -27.47 1.59 9.08
CA VAL A 429 -26.26 1.77 9.89
C VAL A 429 -26.60 1.56 11.35
N SER A 430 -25.73 0.86 12.10
CA SER A 430 -25.89 0.68 13.55
C SER A 430 -25.92 2.04 14.27
N ASP A 431 -26.71 2.12 15.35
CA ASP A 431 -26.76 3.29 16.21
C ASP A 431 -25.50 3.48 17.08
N ARG A 432 -24.63 2.46 17.20
CA ARG A 432 -23.45 2.43 18.09
C ARG A 432 -22.11 2.25 17.39
N SER A 433 -22.11 1.86 16.12
CA SER A 433 -20.89 1.57 15.35
C SER A 433 -21.05 2.06 13.90
N ASN A 434 -19.98 1.96 13.10
CA ASN A 434 -20.05 2.18 11.66
C ASN A 434 -20.38 0.89 10.88
N ARG A 435 -20.77 -0.18 11.57
CA ARG A 435 -21.32 -1.38 10.95
C ARG A 435 -22.61 -1.06 10.24
N ALA A 436 -22.82 -1.60 9.06
CA ALA A 436 -24.05 -1.39 8.30
C ALA A 436 -24.31 -2.55 7.35
N VAL A 437 -25.56 -2.79 7.08
CA VAL A 437 -26.05 -3.85 6.18
C VAL A 437 -27.11 -3.30 5.25
N LEU A 438 -27.40 -4.03 4.17
CA LEU A 438 -28.60 -3.73 3.36
C LEU A 438 -29.84 -3.77 4.24
N SER A 439 -30.78 -2.82 4.05
CA SER A 439 -32.00 -2.75 4.86
C SER A 439 -32.89 -4.00 4.70
N THR A 440 -32.65 -4.83 3.67
CA THR A 440 -33.23 -6.16 3.53
C THR A 440 -32.77 -7.19 4.57
N LEU A 441 -31.62 -6.96 5.23
CA LEU A 441 -31.11 -7.79 6.31
C LEU A 441 -31.55 -7.29 7.68
N ALA A 442 -31.57 -5.97 7.89
CA ALA A 442 -32.06 -5.33 9.10
C ALA A 442 -32.58 -3.93 8.78
N GLU A 443 -33.83 -3.66 9.17
CA GLU A 443 -34.45 -2.34 9.01
C GLU A 443 -34.16 -1.41 10.19
N VAL A 444 -33.88 -1.99 11.36
CA VAL A 444 -33.71 -1.25 12.62
C VAL A 444 -32.22 -1.15 12.96
N PRO A 445 -31.68 0.07 13.22
CA PRO A 445 -30.26 0.28 13.51
C PRO A 445 -29.70 -0.55 14.68
N SER A 446 -30.52 -0.80 15.74
CA SER A 446 -30.10 -1.60 16.90
C SER A 446 -29.87 -3.08 16.57
N ASP A 447 -30.40 -3.59 15.47
CA ASP A 447 -30.30 -4.99 15.08
C ASP A 447 -29.08 -5.28 14.21
N VAL A 448 -28.43 -4.23 13.69
CA VAL A 448 -27.29 -4.35 12.76
C VAL A 448 -26.08 -5.06 13.41
N ASP A 449 -25.74 -4.70 14.65
CA ASP A 449 -24.54 -5.24 15.29
C ASP A 449 -24.59 -6.77 15.49
N MET A 450 -25.79 -7.37 15.60
CA MET A 450 -25.96 -8.83 15.72
C MET A 450 -25.59 -9.57 14.42
N LEU A 451 -25.62 -8.87 13.29
CA LEU A 451 -25.25 -9.40 11.98
C LEU A 451 -23.73 -9.36 11.72
N PHE A 452 -22.95 -8.97 12.73
CA PHE A 452 -21.51 -8.99 12.70
C PHE A 452 -20.92 -9.89 13.81
N SER A 453 -19.75 -10.45 13.57
CA SER A 453 -18.95 -11.05 14.63
C SER A 453 -18.41 -9.98 15.58
N ALA A 454 -17.87 -10.40 16.71
CA ALA A 454 -17.20 -9.50 17.64
C ALA A 454 -16.07 -8.69 16.95
N GLY A 455 -15.32 -9.31 16.06
CA GLY A 455 -14.23 -8.68 15.28
C GLY A 455 -14.69 -7.77 14.14
N GLY A 456 -15.99 -7.54 13.97
CA GLY A 456 -16.50 -6.65 12.91
C GLY A 456 -16.60 -7.30 11.53
N HIS A 457 -16.81 -8.61 11.47
CA HIS A 457 -16.99 -9.36 10.22
C HIS A 457 -18.48 -9.61 9.97
N GLN A 458 -19.00 -9.25 8.81
CA GLN A 458 -20.40 -9.44 8.44
C GLN A 458 -20.74 -10.93 8.33
N LYS A 459 -21.88 -11.37 8.88
CA LYS A 459 -22.30 -12.78 8.92
C LYS A 459 -23.20 -13.20 7.75
N HIS A 460 -23.84 -12.25 7.07
CA HIS A 460 -24.75 -12.53 5.97
C HIS A 460 -24.53 -11.56 4.80
N LEU A 461 -24.42 -12.06 3.59
CA LEU A 461 -24.28 -11.25 2.38
C LEU A 461 -25.62 -10.69 1.93
N GLN A 462 -26.65 -11.55 1.94
CA GLN A 462 -28.06 -11.26 1.71
C GLN A 462 -28.88 -12.21 2.58
N PRO A 463 -30.21 -12.02 2.71
CA PRO A 463 -31.06 -12.99 3.40
C PRO A 463 -30.84 -14.43 2.89
N GLY A 464 -30.49 -15.34 3.80
CA GLY A 464 -30.20 -16.74 3.47
C GLY A 464 -28.78 -17.02 2.92
N GLN A 465 -27.93 -16.01 2.76
CA GLN A 465 -26.57 -16.19 2.26
C GLN A 465 -25.55 -15.93 3.40
N ALA A 466 -25.08 -17.01 4.02
CA ALA A 466 -24.18 -16.95 5.16
C ALA A 466 -22.72 -16.70 4.75
N LEU A 467 -22.00 -15.97 5.60
CA LEU A 467 -20.57 -15.75 5.53
C LEU A 467 -19.88 -16.40 6.74
N VAL A 468 -18.81 -17.12 6.50
CA VAL A 468 -17.97 -17.73 7.54
C VAL A 468 -16.57 -17.14 7.43
N TRP A 469 -15.94 -16.88 8.58
CA TRP A 469 -14.66 -16.22 8.70
C TRP A 469 -13.64 -17.10 9.43
N THR A 470 -12.38 -17.01 9.05
CA THR A 470 -11.27 -17.66 9.76
C THR A 470 -11.03 -16.98 11.12
N PRO A 471 -10.32 -17.61 12.06
CA PRO A 471 -9.87 -16.96 13.29
C PRO A 471 -9.00 -15.71 13.04
N ARG A 472 -8.41 -15.57 11.86
CA ARG A 472 -7.62 -14.41 11.42
C ARG A 472 -8.46 -13.28 10.84
N GLY A 473 -9.78 -13.47 10.73
CA GLY A 473 -10.70 -12.47 10.14
C GLY A 473 -10.70 -12.45 8.62
N GLU A 474 -10.25 -13.51 7.97
CA GLU A 474 -10.32 -13.71 6.52
C GLU A 474 -11.63 -14.40 6.15
N LEU A 475 -12.23 -14.05 5.01
CA LEU A 475 -13.46 -14.70 4.54
C LEU A 475 -13.18 -16.15 4.14
N GLN A 476 -13.71 -17.10 4.89
CA GLN A 476 -13.48 -18.52 4.65
C GLN A 476 -14.47 -19.14 3.66
N LYS A 477 -15.75 -18.75 3.78
CA LYS A 477 -16.83 -19.36 2.98
C LYS A 477 -18.00 -18.41 2.78
N VAL A 478 -18.57 -18.45 1.60
CA VAL A 478 -19.87 -17.85 1.24
C VAL A 478 -20.82 -18.98 0.84
N THR A 479 -22.07 -18.96 1.32
CA THR A 479 -23.14 -19.89 0.92
C THR A 479 -24.19 -19.12 0.13
N PRO A 480 -24.08 -19.04 -1.22
CA PRO A 480 -25.03 -18.31 -2.05
C PRO A 480 -26.44 -18.92 -2.09
N VAL A 481 -26.53 -20.24 -2.03
CA VAL A 481 -27.81 -20.97 -2.08
C VAL A 481 -27.82 -22.09 -1.06
N VAL A 482 -28.79 -22.01 -0.14
CA VAL A 482 -29.10 -23.09 0.81
C VAL A 482 -30.12 -24.01 0.19
N ARG A 483 -29.93 -25.34 0.25
CA ARG A 483 -30.78 -26.34 -0.37
C ARG A 483 -31.39 -27.28 0.65
N ASP A 484 -32.72 -27.46 0.59
CA ASP A 484 -33.41 -28.46 1.39
C ASP A 484 -33.10 -29.87 0.84
N GLY A 485 -32.37 -30.70 1.61
CA GLY A 485 -32.10 -32.09 1.30
C GLY A 485 -30.99 -32.37 0.28
N GLY A 486 -30.18 -31.37 -0.06
CA GLY A 486 -28.99 -31.49 -0.93
C GLY A 486 -27.79 -30.72 -0.34
N ALA A 487 -26.64 -30.82 -1.01
CA ALA A 487 -25.49 -29.97 -0.67
C ALA A 487 -25.76 -28.51 -1.10
N ASP A 488 -25.43 -27.56 -0.23
CA ASP A 488 -25.51 -26.13 -0.51
C ASP A 488 -24.52 -25.74 -1.60
N ASP A 489 -24.89 -24.75 -2.42
CA ASP A 489 -23.92 -24.09 -3.25
C ASP A 489 -23.01 -23.24 -2.37
N SER A 490 -21.69 -23.30 -2.56
CA SER A 490 -20.75 -22.58 -1.72
C SER A 490 -19.50 -22.18 -2.51
N GLU A 491 -18.88 -21.09 -2.05
CA GLU A 491 -17.53 -20.73 -2.45
C GLU A 491 -16.66 -20.59 -1.19
N SER A 492 -15.53 -21.29 -1.16
CA SER A 492 -14.62 -21.31 -0.01
C SER A 492 -13.22 -20.88 -0.42
N TYR A 493 -12.49 -20.33 0.56
CA TYR A 493 -11.20 -19.72 0.35
C TYR A 493 -10.19 -20.20 1.41
N ARG A 494 -8.92 -20.32 1.00
CA ARG A 494 -7.79 -20.57 1.90
C ARG A 494 -6.70 -19.54 1.64
N TYR A 495 -6.05 -19.12 2.72
CA TYR A 495 -5.06 -18.05 2.72
C TYR A 495 -3.72 -18.55 3.26
N ASP A 496 -2.63 -17.89 2.85
CA ASP A 496 -1.30 -18.08 3.43
C ASP A 496 -1.12 -17.24 4.71
N ALA A 497 0.07 -17.31 5.32
CA ALA A 497 0.43 -16.53 6.50
C ALA A 497 0.31 -15.01 6.31
N SER A 498 0.40 -14.52 5.08
CA SER A 498 0.27 -13.10 4.74
C SER A 498 -1.17 -12.70 4.42
N SER A 499 -2.16 -13.56 4.75
CA SER A 499 -3.58 -13.38 4.42
C SER A 499 -3.84 -13.22 2.92
N GLN A 500 -2.94 -13.75 2.05
CA GLN A 500 -3.18 -13.79 0.62
C GLN A 500 -3.87 -15.08 0.22
N ARG A 501 -4.87 -14.97 -0.64
CA ARG A 501 -5.68 -16.11 -1.09
C ARG A 501 -4.85 -17.06 -1.95
N ILE A 502 -4.74 -18.32 -1.54
CA ILE A 502 -4.00 -19.37 -2.24
C ILE A 502 -4.94 -20.34 -2.96
N ILE A 503 -6.12 -20.61 -2.40
CA ILE A 503 -7.12 -21.50 -2.98
C ILE A 503 -8.48 -20.84 -2.95
N LYS A 504 -9.24 -20.98 -4.03
CA LYS A 504 -10.68 -20.74 -4.12
C LYS A 504 -11.36 -21.96 -4.67
N THR A 505 -12.42 -22.44 -4.01
CA THR A 505 -13.20 -23.61 -4.44
C THR A 505 -14.69 -23.26 -4.44
N GLY A 506 -15.29 -23.23 -5.62
CA GLY A 506 -16.73 -23.09 -5.82
C GLY A 506 -17.39 -24.46 -5.99
N THR A 507 -18.49 -24.70 -5.32
CA THR A 507 -19.31 -25.92 -5.44
C THR A 507 -20.73 -25.53 -5.77
N GLN A 508 -21.27 -26.08 -6.84
CA GLN A 508 -22.60 -25.77 -7.33
C GLN A 508 -23.35 -27.04 -7.75
N GLN A 509 -24.59 -27.17 -7.32
CA GLN A 509 -25.45 -28.27 -7.74
C GLN A 509 -26.08 -27.97 -9.11
N THR A 510 -25.73 -28.75 -10.12
CA THR A 510 -26.28 -28.67 -11.49
C THR A 510 -27.03 -29.96 -11.83
N GLY A 511 -28.38 -29.92 -11.73
CA GLY A 511 -29.19 -31.12 -11.92
C GLY A 511 -28.83 -32.22 -10.94
N ASN A 512 -28.41 -33.40 -11.43
CA ASN A 512 -28.01 -34.54 -10.59
C ASN A 512 -26.53 -34.60 -10.25
N ASN A 513 -25.71 -33.63 -10.73
CA ASN A 513 -24.29 -33.61 -10.52
C ASN A 513 -23.85 -32.38 -9.74
N VAL A 514 -22.80 -32.55 -8.95
CA VAL A 514 -22.08 -31.44 -8.32
C VAL A 514 -20.99 -30.96 -9.26
N GLN A 515 -21.03 -29.69 -9.63
CA GLN A 515 -19.94 -29.03 -10.32
C GLN A 515 -19.01 -28.38 -9.28
N THR A 516 -17.71 -28.65 -9.39
CA THR A 516 -16.68 -28.03 -8.55
C THR A 516 -15.71 -27.27 -9.43
N GLN A 517 -15.52 -25.98 -9.09
CA GLN A 517 -14.51 -25.14 -9.71
C GLN A 517 -13.43 -24.84 -8.68
N ARG A 518 -12.17 -25.12 -8.98
CA ARG A 518 -11.04 -24.88 -8.10
C ARG A 518 -10.04 -23.96 -8.79
N VAL A 519 -9.60 -22.95 -8.08
CA VAL A 519 -8.51 -22.05 -8.51
C VAL A 519 -7.42 -22.08 -7.45
N GLN A 520 -6.20 -22.29 -7.89
CA GLN A 520 -5.00 -22.22 -7.08
C GLN A 520 -4.14 -21.06 -7.56
N TYR A 521 -3.81 -20.15 -6.67
CA TYR A 521 -3.05 -18.93 -6.95
C TYR A 521 -1.58 -19.15 -6.61
N LEU A 522 -0.72 -18.98 -7.60
CA LEU A 522 0.73 -19.10 -7.51
C LEU A 522 1.38 -17.82 -8.09
N PRO A 523 2.65 -17.54 -7.81
CA PRO A 523 3.32 -16.39 -8.38
C PRO A 523 3.25 -16.35 -9.92
N GLY A 524 2.51 -15.37 -10.48
CA GLY A 524 2.31 -15.20 -11.91
C GLY A 524 1.45 -16.28 -12.61
N LEU A 525 0.79 -17.16 -11.87
CA LEU A 525 0.08 -18.31 -12.41
C LEU A 525 -1.17 -18.65 -11.60
N GLU A 526 -2.30 -18.88 -12.26
CA GLU A 526 -3.48 -19.48 -11.68
C GLU A 526 -3.74 -20.84 -12.33
N LEU A 527 -3.92 -21.86 -11.52
CA LEU A 527 -4.33 -23.19 -11.97
C LEU A 527 -5.83 -23.33 -11.71
N ARG A 528 -6.62 -23.40 -12.77
CA ARG A 528 -8.07 -23.49 -12.71
C ARG A 528 -8.54 -24.85 -13.20
N SER A 529 -9.37 -25.53 -12.44
CA SER A 529 -9.98 -26.79 -12.84
C SER A 529 -11.48 -26.76 -12.60
N THR A 530 -12.24 -27.36 -13.52
CA THR A 530 -13.69 -27.57 -13.39
C THR A 530 -13.96 -29.06 -13.45
N LYS A 531 -14.73 -29.58 -12.50
CA LYS A 531 -15.13 -30.98 -12.44
C LYS A 531 -16.64 -31.12 -12.38
N ALA A 532 -17.20 -32.10 -13.08
CA ALA A 532 -18.58 -32.55 -12.95
C ALA A 532 -18.56 -33.90 -12.21
N GLY A 533 -18.95 -33.89 -10.93
CA GLY A 533 -18.67 -35.06 -10.05
C GLY A 533 -17.15 -35.26 -9.92
N ASN A 534 -16.68 -36.48 -10.29
CA ASN A 534 -15.26 -36.82 -10.25
C ASN A 534 -14.54 -36.62 -11.61
N THR A 535 -15.26 -36.20 -12.65
CA THR A 535 -14.68 -36.04 -14.01
C THR A 535 -14.26 -34.60 -14.23
N GLU A 536 -12.98 -34.39 -14.51
CA GLU A 536 -12.49 -33.09 -14.96
C GLU A 536 -13.05 -32.77 -16.36
N THR A 537 -13.72 -31.64 -16.46
CA THR A 537 -14.31 -31.11 -17.70
C THR A 537 -13.46 -29.97 -18.28
N GLU A 538 -12.66 -29.30 -17.45
CA GLU A 538 -11.74 -28.25 -17.89
C GLU A 538 -10.52 -28.18 -16.95
N GLY A 539 -9.34 -28.07 -17.54
CA GLY A 539 -8.07 -27.75 -16.88
C GLY A 539 -7.42 -26.59 -17.62
N LEU A 540 -7.27 -25.45 -16.92
CA LEU A 540 -6.81 -24.18 -17.48
C LEU A 540 -5.70 -23.58 -16.63
N GLN A 541 -4.58 -23.22 -17.25
CA GLN A 541 -3.57 -22.35 -16.69
C GLN A 541 -3.86 -20.90 -17.12
N VAL A 542 -3.91 -19.97 -16.20
CA VAL A 542 -3.96 -18.54 -16.48
C VAL A 542 -2.64 -17.93 -16.04
N ILE A 543 -1.80 -17.59 -17.00
CA ILE A 543 -0.52 -16.95 -16.77
C ILE A 543 -0.78 -15.43 -16.70
N THR A 544 -0.47 -14.81 -15.56
CA THR A 544 -0.71 -13.39 -15.32
C THR A 544 0.58 -12.59 -15.45
N VAL A 545 0.61 -11.66 -16.39
CA VAL A 545 1.74 -10.73 -16.60
C VAL A 545 1.26 -9.33 -16.29
N GLY A 546 2.00 -8.60 -15.46
CA GLY A 546 1.64 -7.24 -15.11
C GLY A 546 2.59 -6.60 -14.11
N GLU A 547 2.31 -5.36 -13.78
CA GLU A 547 2.96 -4.65 -12.69
C GLU A 547 2.34 -5.06 -11.34
N ALA A 548 3.06 -4.82 -10.24
CA ALA A 548 2.58 -5.13 -8.89
C ALA A 548 1.13 -4.66 -8.67
N GLY A 549 0.26 -5.59 -8.29
CA GLY A 549 -1.15 -5.33 -8.02
C GLY A 549 -2.06 -5.16 -9.25
N ARG A 550 -1.54 -5.28 -10.49
CA ARG A 550 -2.32 -5.13 -11.73
C ARG A 550 -1.96 -6.19 -12.76
N THR A 551 -2.95 -6.95 -13.20
CA THR A 551 -2.81 -7.86 -14.32
C THR A 551 -3.03 -7.11 -15.64
N GLN A 552 -1.94 -6.91 -16.41
CA GLN A 552 -1.98 -6.25 -17.70
C GLN A 552 -2.31 -7.22 -18.85
N VAL A 553 -1.78 -8.43 -18.78
CA VAL A 553 -2.00 -9.49 -19.77
C VAL A 553 -2.28 -10.81 -19.07
N ARG A 554 -3.24 -11.55 -19.60
CA ARG A 554 -3.50 -12.93 -19.18
C ARG A 554 -3.32 -13.88 -20.36
N GLY A 555 -2.46 -14.88 -20.18
CA GLY A 555 -2.30 -15.99 -21.13
C GLY A 555 -3.20 -17.17 -20.72
N LEU A 556 -4.10 -17.58 -21.59
CA LEU A 556 -4.99 -18.72 -21.35
C LEU A 556 -4.43 -19.97 -22.03
N HIS A 557 -3.98 -20.95 -21.23
CA HIS A 557 -3.45 -22.22 -21.72
C HIS A 557 -4.27 -23.37 -21.15
N TRP A 558 -5.05 -24.06 -22.01
CA TRP A 558 -5.84 -25.23 -21.62
C TRP A 558 -5.03 -26.51 -21.72
N GLU A 559 -5.02 -27.28 -20.65
CA GLU A 559 -4.53 -28.66 -20.61
C GLU A 559 -5.64 -29.64 -21.05
N SER A 560 -6.92 -29.31 -20.71
CA SER A 560 -8.09 -30.12 -21.06
C SER A 560 -9.34 -29.24 -21.19
N GLY A 561 -10.37 -29.69 -21.92
CA GLY A 561 -11.69 -29.05 -21.97
C GLY A 561 -11.74 -27.68 -22.65
N LYS A 562 -10.77 -27.33 -23.50
CA LYS A 562 -10.70 -26.07 -24.24
C LYS A 562 -11.98 -25.77 -25.02
N PRO A 563 -12.64 -24.58 -24.86
CA PRO A 563 -13.74 -24.17 -25.72
C PRO A 563 -13.36 -24.14 -27.18
N ALA A 564 -14.29 -24.56 -28.06
CA ALA A 564 -14.04 -24.58 -29.51
C ALA A 564 -13.81 -23.19 -30.10
N GLU A 565 -14.43 -22.15 -29.49
CA GLU A 565 -14.41 -20.76 -29.96
C GLU A 565 -13.12 -20.01 -29.57
N ILE A 566 -12.32 -20.54 -28.65
CA ILE A 566 -11.11 -19.86 -28.14
C ILE A 566 -9.87 -20.65 -28.59
N SER A 567 -8.86 -19.95 -29.08
CA SER A 567 -7.57 -20.59 -29.42
C SER A 567 -6.79 -20.89 -28.14
N ASN A 568 -6.09 -22.04 -28.11
CA ASN A 568 -5.15 -22.29 -27.01
C ASN A 568 -4.01 -21.28 -27.02
N ASN A 569 -3.47 -20.94 -25.84
CA ASN A 569 -2.42 -19.94 -25.66
C ASN A 569 -2.88 -18.51 -26.03
N GLN A 570 -4.19 -18.23 -25.92
CA GLN A 570 -4.71 -16.90 -26.19
C GLN A 570 -4.18 -15.89 -25.17
N LEU A 571 -3.49 -14.84 -25.65
CA LEU A 571 -3.15 -13.69 -24.84
C LEU A 571 -4.28 -12.67 -24.88
N ARG A 572 -4.61 -12.11 -23.72
CA ARG A 572 -5.63 -11.05 -23.52
C ARG A 572 -5.00 -9.86 -22.83
N TRP A 573 -4.90 -8.74 -23.55
CA TRP A 573 -4.44 -7.45 -23.02
C TRP A 573 -5.60 -6.70 -22.40
N SER A 574 -5.42 -6.25 -21.15
CA SER A 574 -6.38 -5.43 -20.40
C SER A 574 -5.96 -3.98 -20.41
N TYR A 575 -6.87 -3.08 -20.77
CA TYR A 575 -6.66 -1.64 -20.79
C TYR A 575 -7.60 -0.96 -19.81
N ASP A 576 -7.04 -0.08 -18.98
CA ASP A 576 -7.71 0.41 -17.78
C ASP A 576 -8.08 1.89 -17.87
N ASN A 577 -8.99 2.29 -16.97
CA ASN A 577 -9.28 3.69 -16.68
C ASN A 577 -8.34 4.26 -15.57
N LEU A 578 -8.63 5.49 -15.11
CA LEU A 578 -7.85 6.19 -14.07
C LEU A 578 -7.68 5.37 -12.78
N ILE A 579 -8.70 4.68 -12.32
CA ILE A 579 -8.67 3.89 -11.07
C ILE A 579 -8.28 2.42 -11.27
N GLY A 580 -7.75 2.07 -12.46
CA GLY A 580 -7.28 0.71 -12.73
C GLY A 580 -8.38 -0.29 -13.09
N SER A 581 -9.62 0.14 -13.32
CA SER A 581 -10.69 -0.77 -13.75
C SER A 581 -10.46 -1.22 -15.20
N SER A 582 -10.61 -2.53 -15.47
CA SER A 582 -10.43 -3.13 -16.78
C SER A 582 -11.60 -2.81 -17.70
N ASN A 583 -11.47 -1.76 -18.52
CA ASN A 583 -12.53 -1.30 -19.39
C ASN A 583 -12.55 -2.02 -20.76
N LEU A 584 -11.41 -2.44 -21.27
CA LEU A 584 -11.24 -3.00 -22.59
C LEU A 584 -10.32 -4.22 -22.54
N GLU A 585 -10.71 -5.33 -23.15
CA GLU A 585 -9.82 -6.47 -23.41
C GLU A 585 -9.64 -6.66 -24.91
N LEU A 586 -8.39 -6.87 -25.34
CA LEU A 586 -8.00 -7.12 -26.72
C LEU A 586 -7.24 -8.44 -26.85
N ASP A 587 -7.38 -9.08 -28.01
CA ASP A 587 -6.60 -10.25 -28.37
C ASP A 587 -5.21 -9.91 -28.94
N GLY A 588 -4.46 -10.93 -29.36
CA GLY A 588 -3.12 -10.80 -29.94
C GLY A 588 -3.04 -10.00 -31.25
N ASP A 589 -4.17 -9.88 -31.95
CA ASP A 589 -4.30 -9.10 -33.18
C ASP A 589 -4.89 -7.70 -32.93
N GLY A 590 -5.05 -7.30 -31.66
CA GLY A 590 -5.63 -6.02 -31.25
C GLY A 590 -7.13 -5.90 -31.50
N ASN A 591 -7.87 -7.00 -31.68
CA ASN A 591 -9.32 -6.98 -31.82
C ASN A 591 -9.99 -7.01 -30.44
N ILE A 592 -11.15 -6.36 -30.34
CA ILE A 592 -11.91 -6.27 -29.10
C ILE A 592 -12.48 -7.65 -28.74
N ILE A 593 -12.15 -8.14 -27.54
CA ILE A 593 -12.77 -9.30 -26.90
C ILE A 593 -13.97 -8.82 -26.08
N SER A 594 -13.77 -7.83 -25.21
CA SER A 594 -14.81 -7.32 -24.32
C SER A 594 -14.64 -5.85 -23.99
N MET A 595 -15.76 -5.20 -23.66
CA MET A 595 -15.83 -3.82 -23.15
C MET A 595 -16.70 -3.80 -21.92
N GLU A 596 -16.26 -3.10 -20.85
CA GLU A 596 -16.99 -2.96 -19.61
C GLU A 596 -16.85 -1.54 -19.05
N GLU A 597 -17.99 -0.93 -18.66
CA GLU A 597 -18.01 0.34 -17.93
C GLU A 597 -18.67 0.11 -16.57
N TYR A 598 -18.24 0.88 -15.59
CA TYR A 598 -18.64 0.67 -14.21
C TYR A 598 -19.37 1.88 -13.65
N TYR A 599 -20.32 1.62 -12.76
CA TYR A 599 -20.86 2.66 -11.89
C TYR A 599 -19.77 3.06 -10.87
N PRO A 600 -19.85 4.23 -10.25
CA PRO A 600 -18.79 4.74 -9.37
C PRO A 600 -18.33 3.76 -8.30
N TYR A 601 -19.22 3.05 -7.66
CA TYR A 601 -18.92 2.07 -6.62
C TYR A 601 -18.66 0.65 -7.16
N GLY A 602 -18.45 0.47 -8.47
CA GLY A 602 -17.94 -0.79 -9.04
C GLY A 602 -18.97 -1.74 -9.64
N GLY A 603 -20.25 -1.46 -9.54
CA GLY A 603 -21.25 -2.23 -10.28
C GLY A 603 -21.07 -2.05 -11.79
N THR A 604 -21.43 -3.06 -12.57
CA THR A 604 -21.30 -3.05 -14.04
C THR A 604 -22.45 -2.26 -14.70
N ALA A 605 -22.13 -1.20 -15.44
CA ALA A 605 -23.07 -0.39 -16.19
C ALA A 605 -23.18 -0.84 -17.65
N VAL A 606 -22.05 -1.06 -18.30
CA VAL A 606 -21.97 -1.58 -19.68
C VAL A 606 -21.16 -2.88 -19.66
N TRP A 607 -21.72 -3.94 -20.27
CA TRP A 607 -21.03 -5.20 -20.41
C TRP A 607 -21.30 -5.80 -21.77
N THR A 608 -20.31 -5.80 -22.64
CA THR A 608 -20.39 -6.30 -24.00
C THR A 608 -19.18 -7.15 -24.34
N ALA A 609 -19.36 -8.17 -25.17
CA ALA A 609 -18.28 -9.05 -25.59
C ALA A 609 -18.46 -9.51 -27.05
N ARG A 610 -17.38 -9.97 -27.64
CA ARG A 610 -17.38 -10.57 -28.99
C ARG A 610 -18.19 -11.86 -29.02
N SER A 611 -18.05 -12.70 -27.99
CA SER A 611 -18.88 -13.89 -27.77
C SER A 611 -19.17 -14.08 -26.27
N ALA A 612 -20.25 -14.80 -25.96
CA ALA A 612 -20.60 -15.11 -24.57
C ALA A 612 -19.53 -16.01 -23.92
N VAL A 613 -19.00 -16.98 -24.68
CA VAL A 613 -17.95 -17.89 -24.19
C VAL A 613 -16.68 -17.13 -23.80
N GLU A 614 -16.26 -16.14 -24.59
CA GLU A 614 -15.08 -15.32 -24.23
C GLU A 614 -15.34 -14.39 -23.04
N ALA A 615 -16.60 -13.95 -22.86
CA ALA A 615 -16.99 -13.13 -21.72
C ALA A 615 -16.82 -13.85 -20.38
N ASP A 616 -17.04 -15.17 -20.34
CA ASP A 616 -16.95 -16.00 -19.13
C ASP A 616 -15.52 -16.07 -18.56
N TYR A 617 -14.51 -15.83 -19.40
CA TYR A 617 -13.11 -15.81 -18.98
C TYR A 617 -12.60 -14.43 -18.51
N LYS A 618 -13.45 -13.40 -18.46
CA LYS A 618 -13.09 -12.12 -17.87
C LYS A 618 -13.35 -12.12 -16.35
N THR A 619 -12.30 -12.22 -15.56
CA THR A 619 -12.36 -12.25 -14.09
C THR A 619 -11.91 -10.94 -13.45
N ILE A 620 -10.96 -10.25 -14.08
CA ILE A 620 -10.43 -8.96 -13.59
C ILE A 620 -11.31 -7.82 -14.10
N ARG A 621 -11.86 -7.01 -13.15
CA ARG A 621 -12.91 -6.01 -13.43
C ARG A 621 -12.65 -4.67 -12.76
N TYR A 622 -13.56 -4.21 -11.92
CA TYR A 622 -13.49 -2.91 -11.22
C TYR A 622 -12.20 -2.80 -10.41
N SER A 623 -11.54 -1.63 -10.48
CA SER A 623 -10.29 -1.33 -9.78
C SER A 623 -9.17 -2.38 -10.01
N GLY A 624 -9.24 -3.13 -11.13
CA GLY A 624 -8.29 -4.20 -11.46
C GLY A 624 -8.39 -5.44 -10.57
N LYS A 625 -9.53 -5.64 -9.90
CA LYS A 625 -9.74 -6.75 -8.95
C LYS A 625 -10.46 -7.92 -9.58
N GLU A 626 -10.18 -9.12 -9.05
CA GLU A 626 -10.96 -10.31 -9.39
C GLU A 626 -12.34 -10.21 -8.75
N ARG A 627 -13.39 -10.35 -9.58
CA ARG A 627 -14.77 -10.51 -9.12
C ARG A 627 -15.08 -12.00 -9.07
N ASP A 628 -15.39 -12.48 -7.88
CA ASP A 628 -15.77 -13.86 -7.63
C ASP A 628 -17.21 -14.15 -8.06
N ALA A 629 -17.58 -15.46 -8.18
CA ALA A 629 -18.93 -15.88 -8.52
C ALA A 629 -19.99 -15.41 -7.51
N THR A 630 -19.58 -15.11 -6.30
CA THR A 630 -20.39 -14.49 -5.25
C THR A 630 -20.72 -13.02 -5.50
N GLY A 631 -20.15 -12.40 -6.54
CA GLY A 631 -20.26 -10.98 -6.85
C GLY A 631 -19.33 -10.07 -6.07
N LEU A 632 -18.57 -10.61 -5.12
CA LEU A 632 -17.60 -9.87 -4.31
C LEU A 632 -16.33 -9.59 -5.10
N ASP A 633 -15.73 -8.44 -4.88
CA ASP A 633 -14.42 -8.08 -5.42
C ASP A 633 -13.33 -8.36 -4.35
N TYR A 634 -12.31 -9.17 -4.71
CA TYR A 634 -11.22 -9.54 -3.83
C TYR A 634 -10.09 -8.51 -3.91
N TYR A 635 -9.78 -7.82 -2.79
CA TYR A 635 -8.74 -6.79 -2.74
C TYR A 635 -7.44 -7.23 -2.07
N GLY A 636 -7.36 -8.46 -1.59
CA GLY A 636 -6.24 -8.98 -0.81
C GLY A 636 -6.67 -9.15 0.66
N TYR A 637 -6.55 -8.10 1.46
CA TYR A 637 -6.90 -8.18 2.89
C TYR A 637 -8.41 -8.12 3.17
N ARG A 638 -9.21 -7.58 2.25
CA ARG A 638 -10.67 -7.44 2.42
C ARG A 638 -11.43 -7.82 1.16
N TYR A 639 -12.72 -8.14 1.36
CA TYR A 639 -13.69 -8.30 0.29
C TYR A 639 -14.62 -7.10 0.24
N TYR A 640 -14.86 -6.62 -0.98
CA TYR A 640 -15.65 -5.45 -1.26
C TYR A 640 -17.00 -5.83 -1.88
N GLN A 641 -18.08 -5.23 -1.36
CA GLN A 641 -19.44 -5.41 -1.83
C GLN A 641 -19.86 -4.20 -2.66
N SER A 642 -19.71 -4.27 -3.98
CA SER A 642 -19.92 -3.12 -4.88
C SER A 642 -21.37 -2.60 -4.91
N TRP A 643 -22.37 -3.46 -4.67
CA TRP A 643 -23.77 -3.04 -4.65
C TRP A 643 -24.25 -2.40 -3.33
N SER A 644 -23.44 -2.45 -2.28
CA SER A 644 -23.63 -1.68 -1.06
C SER A 644 -22.57 -0.57 -0.88
N GLY A 645 -21.52 -0.57 -1.71
CA GLY A 645 -20.44 0.39 -1.65
C GLY A 645 -19.58 0.29 -0.38
N ARG A 646 -19.47 -0.91 0.24
CA ARG A 646 -18.84 -1.11 1.56
C ARG A 646 -17.93 -2.33 1.61
N TRP A 647 -16.98 -2.28 2.53
CA TRP A 647 -16.21 -3.45 2.95
C TRP A 647 -17.06 -4.37 3.82
N LEU A 648 -16.83 -5.70 3.72
CA LEU A 648 -17.53 -6.72 4.52
C LEU A 648 -16.93 -6.89 5.93
N SER A 649 -15.74 -6.39 6.14
CA SER A 649 -15.01 -6.48 7.42
C SER A 649 -14.41 -5.14 7.80
N ALA A 650 -14.19 -4.94 9.09
CA ALA A 650 -13.44 -3.80 9.61
C ALA A 650 -12.01 -3.77 9.03
N ASP A 651 -11.46 -2.58 8.86
CA ASP A 651 -10.12 -2.40 8.33
C ASP A 651 -9.05 -3.04 9.24
N PRO A 652 -8.29 -4.04 8.79
CA PRO A 652 -7.24 -4.65 9.60
C PRO A 652 -6.05 -3.68 9.86
N ALA A 653 -5.89 -2.63 9.04
CA ALA A 653 -4.93 -1.55 9.29
C ALA A 653 -5.43 -0.53 10.33
N GLY A 654 -6.62 -0.73 10.92
CA GLY A 654 -7.19 0.12 11.94
C GLY A 654 -7.54 1.52 11.45
N THR A 655 -7.13 2.56 12.20
CA THR A 655 -7.55 3.95 11.95
C THR A 655 -6.73 4.69 10.90
N ILE A 656 -5.95 4.00 10.07
CA ILE A 656 -5.05 4.61 9.07
C ILE A 656 -5.81 5.51 8.07
N ASP A 657 -7.04 5.12 7.71
CA ASP A 657 -7.94 5.89 6.83
C ASP A 657 -9.09 6.58 7.61
N GLY A 658 -8.96 6.74 8.92
CA GLY A 658 -9.94 7.40 9.77
C GLY A 658 -10.69 6.44 10.69
N LEU A 659 -11.73 6.94 11.38
CA LEU A 659 -12.45 6.22 12.42
C LEU A 659 -13.55 5.27 11.89
N ASN A 660 -13.94 5.40 10.62
CA ASN A 660 -14.91 4.51 9.99
C ASN A 660 -14.19 3.39 9.24
N LEU A 661 -14.17 2.19 9.83
CA LEU A 661 -13.40 1.05 9.32
C LEU A 661 -14.04 0.32 8.13
N PHE A 662 -15.24 0.74 7.69
CA PHE A 662 -15.96 0.09 6.58
C PHE A 662 -16.12 0.95 5.33
N ARG A 663 -15.65 2.20 5.37
CA ARG A 663 -15.81 3.18 4.31
C ARG A 663 -14.88 2.89 3.14
N MET A 664 -15.44 2.75 1.92
CA MET A 664 -14.64 2.60 0.70
C MET A 664 -14.07 3.95 0.25
N VAL A 665 -12.76 4.02 0.08
CA VAL A 665 -11.97 5.12 -0.51
C VAL A 665 -12.51 6.53 -0.21
N ARG A 666 -12.80 6.79 1.06
CA ARG A 666 -13.32 8.07 1.58
C ARG A 666 -14.60 8.56 0.87
N ASN A 667 -15.43 7.63 0.36
CA ASN A 667 -16.60 7.92 -0.45
C ASN A 667 -16.31 8.69 -1.76
N ASN A 668 -15.10 8.57 -2.29
CA ASN A 668 -14.72 9.15 -3.58
C ASN A 668 -14.16 8.06 -4.53
N PRO A 669 -14.99 7.10 -4.97
CA PRO A 669 -14.57 5.91 -5.72
C PRO A 669 -14.23 6.18 -7.19
N VAL A 670 -14.28 7.44 -7.62
CA VAL A 670 -13.92 7.87 -8.99
C VAL A 670 -12.49 8.41 -9.05
N THR A 671 -12.05 9.05 -7.97
CA THR A 671 -10.73 9.70 -7.90
C THR A 671 -9.72 8.82 -7.14
N LEU A 672 -10.17 8.16 -6.08
CA LEU A 672 -9.32 7.34 -5.20
C LEU A 672 -9.48 5.86 -5.53
N MET A 673 -8.39 5.12 -5.37
CA MET A 673 -8.32 3.67 -5.51
C MET A 673 -7.67 3.06 -4.27
N ASP A 674 -7.95 1.78 -4.04
CA ASP A 674 -7.32 0.96 -3.01
C ASP A 674 -6.71 -0.27 -3.69
N ASN A 675 -5.43 -0.59 -3.41
CA ASN A 675 -4.77 -1.71 -4.08
C ASN A 675 -4.89 -3.03 -3.33
N ASP A 676 -4.98 -3.00 -2.04
CA ASP A 676 -4.92 -4.19 -1.19
C ASP A 676 -6.06 -4.30 -0.18
N GLY A 677 -6.91 -3.28 -0.10
CA GLY A 677 -8.00 -3.20 0.84
C GLY A 677 -7.59 -2.62 2.19
N LEU A 678 -6.56 -1.76 2.24
CA LEU A 678 -6.07 -1.12 3.46
C LEU A 678 -6.09 0.41 3.41
N VAL A 679 -5.56 1.02 2.33
CA VAL A 679 -5.36 2.47 2.27
C VAL A 679 -5.74 3.05 0.91
N PRO A 680 -6.64 4.04 0.86
CA PRO A 680 -6.96 4.72 -0.39
C PRO A 680 -5.91 5.76 -0.79
N TYR A 681 -5.64 5.86 -2.10
CA TYR A 681 -4.72 6.87 -2.66
C TYR A 681 -5.15 7.29 -4.09
N PRO A 682 -4.75 8.50 -4.56
CA PRO A 682 -4.97 8.91 -5.94
C PRO A 682 -3.89 8.29 -6.86
N ARG A 683 -4.26 7.91 -8.10
CA ARG A 683 -3.33 7.30 -9.07
C ARG A 683 -2.20 8.21 -9.56
N THR A 684 -2.12 9.45 -9.17
CA THR A 684 -1.09 10.40 -9.61
C THR A 684 0.33 10.07 -9.16
N ARG A 685 0.53 9.01 -8.35
CA ARG A 685 1.84 8.55 -7.90
C ARG A 685 2.32 7.34 -8.68
N ARG A 686 3.65 7.24 -8.83
CA ARG A 686 4.37 6.16 -9.49
C ARG A 686 3.78 4.81 -9.09
N PRO A 687 3.56 3.88 -10.03
CA PRO A 687 3.69 2.47 -9.68
C PRO A 687 5.12 2.29 -9.16
N ASN A 688 5.28 1.80 -7.94
CA ASN A 688 6.59 1.35 -7.48
C ASN A 688 7.13 0.39 -8.52
N SER A 689 8.27 0.75 -9.12
CA SER A 689 8.91 0.01 -10.21
C SER A 689 9.56 -1.30 -9.74
N ASN A 690 9.31 -1.69 -8.50
CA ASN A 690 9.79 -2.95 -7.94
C ASN A 690 8.66 -3.96 -7.95
N LEU A 691 8.81 -5.01 -8.77
CA LEU A 691 8.10 -6.28 -8.68
C LEU A 691 8.29 -6.99 -7.32
N HIS A 692 9.09 -6.44 -6.44
CA HIS A 692 9.12 -6.62 -5.02
C HIS A 692 8.90 -5.25 -4.37
N GLU A 693 7.64 -4.89 -4.07
CA GLU A 693 7.47 -4.34 -2.75
C GLU A 693 8.15 -5.36 -1.81
N PRO A 694 9.08 -4.94 -0.94
CA PRO A 694 9.37 -5.81 0.18
C PRO A 694 7.98 -6.14 0.73
N LYS A 695 7.62 -7.43 0.75
CA LYS A 695 6.45 -7.85 1.50
C LYS A 695 6.62 -7.14 2.82
N ILE A 696 5.76 -6.18 3.09
CA ILE A 696 5.63 -5.65 4.43
C ILE A 696 5.52 -6.92 5.23
N ASP A 697 6.51 -7.19 6.06
CA ASP A 697 6.46 -8.33 6.96
C ASP A 697 5.28 -8.01 7.87
N THR A 698 4.09 -8.42 7.40
CA THR A 698 2.80 -8.06 8.00
C THR A 698 2.69 -8.56 9.43
N GLU A 699 3.61 -9.42 9.86
CA GLU A 699 3.74 -9.81 11.25
C GLU A 699 4.50 -8.77 12.10
N LYS A 700 5.43 -7.99 11.51
CA LYS A 700 6.08 -6.86 12.19
C LYS A 700 5.28 -5.57 12.09
N ASP A 701 4.49 -5.42 11.00
CA ASP A 701 3.67 -4.24 10.73
C ASP A 701 2.17 -4.47 10.96
N ARG A 702 1.75 -5.61 11.48
CA ARG A 702 0.48 -5.70 12.21
C ARG A 702 0.62 -4.93 13.51
N ASP A 703 0.95 -3.67 13.30
CA ASP A 703 1.02 -2.70 14.36
C ASP A 703 -0.32 -2.63 15.04
N ILE A 704 -0.20 -2.83 16.29
CA ILE A 704 -1.03 -2.41 17.39
C ILE A 704 -2.14 -1.49 16.87
N PRO A 705 -3.40 -1.93 16.82
CA PRO A 705 -4.51 -1.05 16.53
C PRO A 705 -4.45 0.16 17.47
N GLY A 706 -4.28 1.36 16.94
CA GLY A 706 -4.25 2.59 17.71
C GLY A 706 -3.01 3.45 17.61
N GLN A 707 -1.97 3.07 16.88
CA GLN A 707 -0.91 4.01 16.53
C GLN A 707 -1.39 4.90 15.38
N SER A 708 -1.82 6.11 15.73
CA SER A 708 -1.99 7.18 14.76
C SER A 708 -0.63 7.44 14.10
N LYS A 709 -0.54 7.36 12.77
CA LYS A 709 0.61 7.89 12.04
C LYS A 709 0.77 9.35 12.42
N GLY A 710 1.95 9.71 12.89
CA GLY A 710 2.24 10.98 13.51
C GLY A 710 1.95 12.19 12.62
N PRO A 711 1.76 13.35 13.24
CA PRO A 711 1.47 14.61 12.55
C PRO A 711 2.65 15.05 11.70
N HIS A 712 2.37 15.94 10.75
CA HIS A 712 3.34 16.60 9.88
C HIS A 712 4.64 16.98 10.62
N LEU A 713 5.79 16.73 10.00
CA LEU A 713 7.13 16.99 10.58
C LEU A 713 7.34 18.42 11.14
N LYS A 714 6.57 19.40 10.69
CA LYS A 714 6.54 20.75 11.30
C LYS A 714 6.16 20.75 12.79
N ASN A 715 5.47 19.72 13.25
CA ASN A 715 5.00 19.59 14.64
C ASN A 715 5.62 18.38 15.35
N MET A 716 6.67 17.78 14.80
CA MET A 716 7.41 16.72 15.47
C MET A 716 8.26 17.31 16.62
N THR A 717 7.60 17.84 17.62
CA THR A 717 8.05 17.65 19.00
C THR A 717 7.78 16.18 19.28
N VAL A 718 8.72 15.34 18.88
CA VAL A 718 8.59 13.89 18.90
C VAL A 718 8.33 13.41 20.31
N ARG A 719 7.10 13.08 20.62
CA ARG A 719 6.73 12.36 21.84
C ARG A 719 6.38 10.90 21.60
N SER A 720 6.22 10.45 20.34
CA SER A 720 6.01 9.04 20.02
C SER A 720 6.65 8.70 18.68
N PHE A 721 7.48 7.66 18.64
CA PHE A 721 8.12 7.17 17.43
C PHE A 721 7.28 6.08 16.80
N ALA A 722 6.75 6.35 15.64
CA ALA A 722 6.35 5.32 14.69
C ALA A 722 7.45 5.22 13.61
N GLY A 723 8.61 4.65 13.95
CA GLY A 723 9.71 4.47 13.01
C GLY A 723 10.55 3.28 13.38
N THR A 724 11.08 2.59 12.40
CA THR A 724 11.93 1.41 12.61
C THR A 724 13.37 1.85 12.80
N PRO A 725 14.04 1.49 13.92
CA PRO A 725 15.47 1.70 14.06
C PRO A 725 16.25 0.95 12.99
N VAL A 726 17.12 1.65 12.27
CA VAL A 726 18.00 1.07 11.25
C VAL A 726 19.44 1.33 11.57
N SER A 727 20.35 0.49 11.04
CA SER A 727 21.77 0.74 11.19
C SER A 727 22.16 2.09 10.59
N LEU A 728 22.85 2.92 11.37
CA LEU A 728 23.34 4.21 10.87
C LEU A 728 24.22 4.05 9.62
N TYR A 729 25.05 3.01 9.56
CA TYR A 729 25.86 2.71 8.37
C TYR A 729 25.01 2.36 7.15
N SER A 730 23.87 1.68 7.34
CA SER A 730 22.93 1.42 6.24
C SER A 730 22.29 2.73 5.77
N ALA A 731 21.84 3.59 6.68
CA ALA A 731 21.25 4.89 6.34
C ALA A 731 22.25 5.84 5.66
N LEU A 732 23.56 5.71 5.96
CA LEU A 732 24.64 6.49 5.38
C LEU A 732 25.25 5.84 4.13
N GLY A 733 24.73 4.73 3.65
CA GLY A 733 25.15 4.11 2.39
C GLY A 733 24.88 5.04 1.20
N ASP A 734 25.85 5.19 0.28
CA ASP A 734 25.73 6.11 -0.85
C ASP A 734 24.46 5.82 -1.69
N ASN A 735 24.13 4.54 -1.89
CA ASN A 735 22.90 4.13 -2.59
C ASN A 735 21.60 4.51 -1.85
N VAL A 736 21.61 4.50 -0.52
CA VAL A 736 20.45 4.89 0.29
C VAL A 736 20.31 6.41 0.28
N LEU A 737 21.41 7.13 0.48
CA LEU A 737 21.41 8.59 0.46
C LEU A 737 21.03 9.19 -0.91
N HIS A 738 21.15 8.44 -2.00
CA HIS A 738 20.63 8.85 -3.31
C HIS A 738 19.10 8.71 -3.45
N ARG A 739 18.48 7.93 -2.56
CA ARG A 739 17.04 7.61 -2.65
C ARG A 739 16.23 8.10 -1.46
N GLU A 740 16.85 8.23 -0.30
CA GLU A 740 16.21 8.58 0.96
C GLU A 740 16.91 9.79 1.59
N ALA A 741 16.13 10.74 2.11
CA ALA A 741 16.70 11.86 2.86
C ALA A 741 17.25 11.38 4.20
N LEU A 742 18.40 11.93 4.61
CA LEU A 742 18.86 11.85 5.98
C LEU A 742 18.62 13.20 6.66
N LEU A 743 17.68 13.25 7.59
CA LEU A 743 17.47 14.42 8.43
C LEU A 743 18.48 14.40 9.58
N THR A 744 19.35 15.38 9.62
CA THR A 744 20.31 15.56 10.70
C THR A 744 19.75 16.37 11.86
N ASP A 745 18.54 16.94 11.72
CA ASP A 745 17.77 17.42 12.86
C ASP A 745 17.42 16.24 13.75
N LEU A 746 17.84 16.39 15.02
CA LEU A 746 17.67 15.31 15.99
C LEU A 746 16.19 15.11 16.32
N ILE A 747 15.74 13.88 16.16
CA ILE A 747 14.50 13.45 16.80
C ILE A 747 14.80 13.13 18.27
N ASN A 748 13.85 13.39 19.16
CA ASN A 748 13.97 13.15 20.61
C ASN A 748 14.84 14.18 21.39
N LYS A 749 14.64 15.46 21.11
CA LYS A 749 15.35 16.58 21.80
C LYS A 749 14.81 16.89 23.22
N SER A 750 13.80 16.20 23.73
CA SER A 750 13.23 16.55 25.03
C SER A 750 14.20 16.22 26.17
N LYS A 751 14.39 17.16 27.11
CA LYS A 751 15.22 16.94 28.33
C LYS A 751 14.78 15.69 29.12
N ALA A 752 13.51 15.31 29.03
CA ALA A 752 12.99 14.11 29.69
C ALA A 752 13.55 12.81 29.10
N ALA A 753 13.90 12.81 27.80
CA ALA A 753 14.40 11.65 27.06
C ALA A 753 15.94 11.55 27.07
N MET A 754 16.66 12.55 27.63
CA MET A 754 18.14 12.62 27.61
C MET A 754 18.70 12.58 29.02
N ASP A 755 19.87 11.96 29.16
CA ASP A 755 20.64 12.04 30.38
C ASP A 755 21.37 13.40 30.47
N SER A 756 21.93 13.71 31.67
CA SER A 756 22.59 15.00 31.92
C SER A 756 23.84 15.23 31.07
N GLU A 757 24.58 14.18 30.74
CA GLU A 757 25.79 14.25 29.93
C GLU A 757 25.43 14.61 28.48
N THR A 758 24.48 13.88 27.89
CA THR A 758 23.94 14.15 26.55
C THR A 758 23.36 15.57 26.46
N THR A 759 22.59 16.00 27.48
CA THR A 759 21.99 17.34 27.52
C THR A 759 23.07 18.42 27.53
N SER A 760 24.15 18.23 28.30
CA SER A 760 25.25 19.19 28.37
C SER A 760 25.94 19.38 27.02
N ILE A 761 26.20 18.29 26.28
CA ILE A 761 26.83 18.36 24.95
C ILE A 761 25.92 19.07 23.93
N LEU A 762 24.60 18.89 24.03
CA LEU A 762 23.66 19.52 23.11
C LEU A 762 23.40 21.01 23.39
N GLU A 763 23.50 21.43 24.62
CA GLU A 763 23.21 22.79 25.05
C GLU A 763 24.46 23.72 25.04
N ASN A 764 25.66 23.19 25.01
CA ASN A 764 26.91 23.97 24.98
C ASN A 764 27.33 24.29 23.53
N LYS A 765 28.03 25.41 23.34
CA LYS A 765 28.66 25.75 22.05
C LYS A 765 29.77 24.79 21.65
N GLU A 766 30.45 24.21 22.62
CA GLU A 766 31.43 23.15 22.40
C GLU A 766 30.70 21.81 22.36
N GLY A 767 30.73 21.14 21.22
CA GLY A 767 30.14 19.85 20.99
C GLY A 767 30.90 18.71 21.66
N GLY A 768 30.60 17.47 21.29
CA GLY A 768 31.25 16.29 21.89
C GLY A 768 30.95 15.03 21.14
N ILE A 769 31.25 13.89 21.74
CA ILE A 769 30.99 12.59 21.17
C ILE A 769 29.66 12.06 21.73
N LEU A 770 28.74 11.76 20.86
CA LEU A 770 27.44 11.13 21.15
C LEU A 770 27.30 9.80 20.42
N ALA A 771 26.36 9.00 20.84
CA ALA A 771 26.01 7.76 20.14
C ALA A 771 24.70 7.98 19.36
N PHE A 772 24.67 7.51 18.11
CA PHE A 772 23.56 7.69 17.18
C PHE A 772 23.17 6.38 16.52
N ASN A 773 21.89 6.24 16.26
CA ASN A 773 21.35 5.36 15.22
C ASN A 773 20.48 6.18 14.26
N ALA A 774 19.92 5.58 13.25
CA ALA A 774 18.93 6.20 12.38
C ALA A 774 17.56 5.56 12.64
N ILE A 775 16.51 6.37 12.54
CA ILE A 775 15.11 5.91 12.56
C ILE A 775 14.56 6.10 11.15
N LYS A 776 14.12 5.03 10.55
CA LYS A 776 13.44 5.04 9.26
C LYS A 776 11.99 5.46 9.49
N LEU A 777 11.57 6.53 8.85
CA LEU A 777 10.25 7.14 8.99
C LEU A 777 9.57 7.19 7.62
N SER A 778 8.25 7.20 7.60
CA SER A 778 7.47 7.51 6.41
C SER A 778 6.52 8.68 6.71
N ASN A 779 6.31 9.55 5.73
CA ASN A 779 5.30 10.60 5.85
C ASN A 779 3.92 10.09 5.43
N ASN A 780 2.89 10.93 5.61
CA ASN A 780 1.50 10.60 5.25
C ASN A 780 1.29 10.35 3.75
N THR A 781 2.31 10.58 2.94
CA THR A 781 2.32 10.38 1.50
C THR A 781 3.07 9.10 1.10
N GLY A 782 3.59 8.35 2.09
CA GLY A 782 4.32 7.11 1.86
C GLY A 782 5.81 7.30 1.53
N ASP A 783 6.33 8.54 1.55
CA ASP A 783 7.75 8.78 1.29
C ASP A 783 8.58 8.35 2.51
N VAL A 784 9.64 7.63 2.25
CA VAL A 784 10.52 7.07 3.28
C VAL A 784 11.78 7.93 3.43
N PHE A 785 12.18 8.22 4.67
CA PHE A 785 13.39 8.96 4.99
C PHE A 785 14.00 8.46 6.30
N ASN A 786 15.25 8.79 6.53
CA ASN A 786 15.96 8.45 7.74
C ASN A 786 16.16 9.71 8.59
N ALA A 787 15.94 9.61 9.88
CA ALA A 787 16.19 10.70 10.83
C ALA A 787 17.24 10.30 11.86
N LEU A 788 18.14 11.22 12.19
CA LEU A 788 19.18 10.99 13.17
C LEU A 788 18.62 10.94 14.59
N HIS A 789 18.90 9.88 15.31
CA HIS A 789 18.42 9.65 16.68
C HIS A 789 19.57 9.44 17.64
N ILE A 790 19.55 10.13 18.78
CA ILE A 790 20.56 10.00 19.83
C ILE A 790 20.23 8.81 20.72
N VAL A 791 21.21 7.95 20.90
CA VAL A 791 21.17 6.83 21.84
C VAL A 791 21.91 7.20 23.11
N ASN A 792 21.24 7.17 24.24
CA ASN A 792 21.78 7.53 25.54
C ASN A 792 21.28 6.54 26.63
N LYS A 793 21.70 6.74 27.89
CA LYS A 793 21.33 5.83 29.01
C LYS A 793 19.81 5.72 29.28
N LYS A 794 19.00 6.64 28.75
CA LYS A 794 17.53 6.63 28.87
C LYS A 794 16.83 6.06 27.62
N THR A 795 17.60 5.72 26.57
CA THR A 795 17.05 5.14 25.34
C THR A 795 16.66 3.69 25.59
N THR A 796 15.43 3.32 25.25
CA THR A 796 14.97 1.94 25.39
C THR A 796 15.72 1.00 24.44
N GLU A 797 15.83 -0.30 24.78
CA GLU A 797 16.52 -1.27 23.92
C GLU A 797 15.91 -1.34 22.50
N PHE A 798 14.59 -1.27 22.37
CA PHE A 798 13.93 -1.18 21.07
C PHE A 798 14.40 0.02 20.24
N GLN A 799 14.59 1.18 20.87
CA GLN A 799 15.07 2.40 20.20
C GLN A 799 16.56 2.39 19.92
N GLN A 800 17.34 1.51 20.55
CA GLN A 800 18.77 1.37 20.25
C GLN A 800 19.03 0.77 18.89
N GLY A 801 18.13 -0.09 18.39
CA GLY A 801 18.24 -0.75 17.09
C GLY A 801 19.54 -1.56 16.93
N PRO A 802 19.95 -1.86 15.70
CA PRO A 802 21.14 -2.68 15.43
C PRO A 802 22.44 -1.89 15.63
N GLY A 803 22.77 -1.59 16.89
CA GLY A 803 24.06 -1.00 17.29
C GLY A 803 24.16 0.51 17.05
N ALA A 804 24.29 1.28 18.13
CA ALA A 804 24.58 2.71 18.06
C ALA A 804 26.02 2.96 17.60
N VAL A 805 26.22 3.96 16.76
CA VAL A 805 27.52 4.40 16.26
C VAL A 805 27.94 5.67 16.97
N ARG A 806 29.14 5.73 17.51
CA ARG A 806 29.72 6.93 18.09
C ARG A 806 30.12 7.91 16.99
N ALA A 807 29.69 9.17 17.13
CA ALA A 807 30.06 10.25 16.21
C ALA A 807 30.26 11.56 16.97
N TYR A 808 31.02 12.48 16.37
CA TYR A 808 31.13 13.85 16.87
C TYR A 808 29.85 14.63 16.55
N TRP A 809 29.48 15.54 17.42
CA TRP A 809 28.34 16.43 17.26
C TRP A 809 28.80 17.89 17.32
N ALA A 810 28.54 18.65 16.25
CA ALA A 810 28.77 20.10 16.20
C ALA A 810 27.41 20.80 16.41
N PRO A 811 27.16 21.46 17.55
CA PRO A 811 25.88 22.13 17.85
C PRO A 811 25.64 23.32 16.93
N GLN A 812 24.37 23.74 16.80
CA GLN A 812 24.01 24.96 16.08
C GLN A 812 24.66 26.18 16.73
N GLY A 813 25.32 27.01 15.94
CA GLY A 813 26.13 28.14 16.45
C GLY A 813 27.32 27.76 17.28
N GLY A 814 27.79 26.49 17.20
CA GLY A 814 28.87 25.91 17.96
C GLY A 814 29.90 25.19 17.12
N TYR A 815 30.78 24.40 17.80
CA TYR A 815 31.87 23.69 17.15
C TYR A 815 32.17 22.36 17.86
N VAL A 816 32.94 21.50 17.18
CA VAL A 816 33.57 20.31 17.76
C VAL A 816 34.97 20.12 17.15
N ASP A 817 35.92 19.78 18.01
CA ASP A 817 37.28 19.50 17.57
C ASP A 817 37.47 18.00 17.33
N ILE A 818 38.04 17.66 16.15
CA ILE A 818 38.18 16.29 15.68
C ILE A 818 39.62 16.04 15.25
N PRO A 819 40.14 14.80 15.32
CA PRO A 819 41.51 14.48 14.84
C PRO A 819 41.55 14.54 13.32
N VAL A 820 42.66 15.01 12.74
CA VAL A 820 42.92 14.95 11.28
C VAL A 820 42.88 13.50 10.81
N HIS A 821 43.42 12.58 11.61
CA HIS A 821 43.45 11.15 11.36
C HIS A 821 42.94 10.40 12.61
N PRO A 822 41.69 9.94 12.60
CA PRO A 822 41.16 9.14 13.72
C PRO A 822 41.96 7.85 13.92
N HIS A 823 42.36 7.59 15.19
CA HIS A 823 43.00 6.33 15.61
C HIS A 823 41.96 5.27 15.98
N GLY A 824 42.37 4.03 16.18
CA GLY A 824 41.46 2.92 16.47
C GLY A 824 40.56 3.20 17.68
N GLY A 825 39.24 3.18 17.43
CA GLY A 825 38.17 3.46 18.42
C GLY A 825 37.69 4.91 18.49
N GLU A 826 38.33 5.85 17.78
CA GLU A 826 37.80 7.21 17.63
C GLU A 826 36.67 7.27 16.57
N PRO A 827 35.68 8.20 16.72
CA PRO A 827 34.62 8.34 15.73
C PRO A 827 35.13 8.78 14.36
N GLU A 828 34.55 8.23 13.32
CA GLU A 828 34.80 8.55 11.89
C GLU A 828 33.67 9.34 11.23
N LEU A 829 32.73 9.87 12.03
CA LEU A 829 31.58 10.66 11.60
C LEU A 829 31.45 11.94 12.42
N VAL A 830 30.99 13.02 11.79
CA VAL A 830 30.57 14.27 12.43
C VAL A 830 29.20 14.63 11.96
N PHE A 831 28.28 14.84 12.88
CA PHE A 831 26.91 15.33 12.59
C PHE A 831 26.70 16.74 13.13
N THR A 832 25.74 17.43 12.56
CA THR A 832 25.28 18.77 12.96
C THR A 832 23.79 18.91 12.66
N PRO A 833 23.03 19.82 13.31
CA PRO A 833 21.64 20.08 12.94
C PRO A 833 21.47 20.48 11.47
N GLY A 834 20.23 20.35 10.95
CA GLY A 834 19.88 20.77 9.59
C GLY A 834 20.08 22.27 9.35
N PHE A 835 20.18 22.63 8.08
CA PHE A 835 20.53 24.01 7.64
C PHE A 835 19.35 24.69 6.96
N SER A 836 19.05 25.93 7.36
CA SER A 836 18.05 26.79 6.71
C SER A 836 18.57 28.20 6.38
N GLY A 837 19.86 28.33 6.19
CA GLY A 837 20.59 29.59 5.97
C GLY A 837 21.95 29.62 6.64
N CYS A 838 22.34 28.53 7.28
CA CYS A 838 23.60 28.36 8.00
C CYS A 838 24.71 27.77 7.11
N VAL A 839 25.94 27.74 7.63
CA VAL A 839 27.13 27.22 6.93
C VAL A 839 27.82 26.16 7.78
N PHE A 840 28.32 25.10 7.14
CA PHE A 840 29.12 24.06 7.78
C PHE A 840 30.57 24.24 7.41
N VAL A 841 31.42 24.54 8.39
CA VAL A 841 32.81 24.98 8.20
C VAL A 841 33.78 24.02 8.86
N ALA A 842 34.89 23.73 8.19
CA ALA A 842 36.04 23.03 8.76
C ALA A 842 37.27 23.96 8.76
N ASP A 843 37.82 24.25 9.97
CA ASP A 843 39.05 25.02 10.17
C ASP A 843 40.18 24.08 10.57
N LYS A 844 41.41 24.35 10.08
CA LYS A 844 42.59 23.65 10.54
C LYS A 844 43.06 24.30 11.83
N LEU A 845 42.70 23.73 12.97
CA LEU A 845 43.09 24.27 14.28
C LEU A 845 44.56 24.05 14.57
N SER A 846 45.11 22.87 14.21
CA SER A 846 46.53 22.50 14.36
C SER A 846 46.89 21.44 13.31
N GLU A 847 48.14 20.95 13.34
CA GLU A 847 48.60 19.86 12.48
C GLU A 847 47.80 18.56 12.69
N ASN A 848 47.27 18.34 13.89
CA ASN A 848 46.57 17.11 14.26
C ASN A 848 45.08 17.30 14.53
N THR A 849 44.55 18.52 14.46
CA THR A 849 43.18 18.84 14.86
C THR A 849 42.47 19.72 13.83
N ILE A 850 41.24 19.32 13.51
CA ILE A 850 40.26 20.11 12.71
C ILE A 850 39.16 20.58 13.63
N ARG A 851 38.78 21.85 13.56
CA ARG A 851 37.57 22.38 14.19
C ARG A 851 36.44 22.40 13.18
N VAL A 852 35.35 21.70 13.48
CA VAL A 852 34.14 21.68 12.65
C VAL A 852 33.09 22.55 13.31
N ARG A 853 32.55 23.52 12.57
CA ARG A 853 31.61 24.54 13.07
C ARG A 853 30.30 24.51 12.32
N HIS A 854 29.20 24.74 13.05
CA HIS A 854 27.91 25.11 12.48
C HIS A 854 27.74 26.61 12.66
N VAL A 855 27.98 27.39 11.60
CA VAL A 855 27.91 28.85 11.64
C VAL A 855 26.49 29.30 11.31
N GLU A 856 25.85 30.02 12.24
CA GLU A 856 24.55 30.65 11.99
C GLU A 856 24.72 31.84 11.06
N GLY A 857 23.82 31.98 10.07
CA GLY A 857 23.90 33.09 9.12
C GLY A 857 22.56 33.44 8.53
N ASN A 858 22.43 34.66 7.99
CA ASN A 858 21.37 35.06 7.10
C ASN A 858 21.80 34.68 5.68
N LYS A 859 20.98 33.93 4.98
CA LYS A 859 21.09 33.35 3.64
C LYS A 859 22.19 33.84 2.67
N GLU A 860 22.65 35.08 2.78
CA GLU A 860 23.60 35.72 1.85
C GLU A 860 24.96 36.06 2.45
N ASP A 861 25.05 36.24 3.77
CA ASP A 861 26.30 36.65 4.46
C ASP A 861 26.58 35.77 5.69
N ALA A 862 27.07 34.57 5.47
CA ALA A 862 27.60 33.77 6.57
C ALA A 862 28.87 34.43 7.10
N GLN A 863 28.83 34.99 8.30
CA GLN A 863 30.02 35.50 8.98
C GLN A 863 30.89 34.33 9.42
N TYR A 864 31.87 34.00 8.57
CA TYR A 864 32.87 32.97 8.89
C TYR A 864 33.74 33.35 10.11
N ASN A 865 33.83 34.64 10.43
CA ASN A 865 34.74 35.23 11.41
C ASN A 865 34.00 35.63 12.67
N ASP A 866 33.61 34.64 13.50
CA ASP A 866 33.29 34.94 14.90
C ASP A 866 34.64 35.05 15.64
N GLU A 867 35.06 36.29 15.97
CA GLU A 867 36.29 36.58 16.71
C GLU A 867 36.36 35.93 18.12
N SER A 868 35.20 35.41 18.61
CA SER A 868 35.12 34.65 19.85
C SER A 868 35.59 33.20 19.76
N ILE A 869 35.84 32.70 18.55
CA ILE A 869 36.23 31.32 18.27
C ILE A 869 37.63 31.30 17.67
N ASP A 870 38.55 30.46 18.21
CA ASP A 870 39.86 30.25 17.65
C ASP A 870 39.76 29.49 16.33
N HIS A 871 40.22 30.10 15.24
CA HIS A 871 40.24 29.54 13.90
C HIS A 871 41.56 28.84 13.54
N GLY A 872 42.52 28.84 14.45
CA GLY A 872 43.83 28.19 14.27
C GLY A 872 44.56 28.70 13.02
N LEU A 873 44.88 27.75 12.09
CA LEU A 873 45.52 28.04 10.80
C LEU A 873 44.58 28.49 9.71
N GLY A 874 43.26 28.66 10.01
CA GLY A 874 42.24 29.15 9.11
C GLY A 874 41.36 28.07 8.49
N MET A 875 40.34 28.53 7.75
CA MET A 875 39.33 27.69 7.11
C MET A 875 39.95 26.84 6.00
N ILE A 876 39.64 25.55 6.05
CA ILE A 876 40.03 24.59 5.02
C ILE A 876 38.97 24.54 3.92
N GLU A 877 37.69 24.40 4.32
CA GLU A 877 36.57 24.29 3.41
C GLU A 877 35.24 24.61 4.13
N ALA A 878 34.21 25.01 3.35
CA ALA A 878 32.90 25.27 3.87
C ALA A 878 31.80 24.82 2.89
N MET A 879 30.71 24.27 3.43
CA MET A 879 29.43 24.11 2.73
C MET A 879 28.59 25.36 3.00
N GLU A 880 28.48 26.24 2.03
CA GLU A 880 27.76 27.52 2.12
C GLU A 880 26.30 27.37 1.63
N TYR A 881 25.44 28.38 1.92
CA TYR A 881 24.04 28.40 1.48
C TYR A 881 23.89 28.24 -0.04
N LYS A 882 24.78 28.81 -0.84
CA LYS A 882 24.82 28.64 -2.30
C LYS A 882 24.94 27.19 -2.78
N HIS A 883 25.38 26.28 -1.93
CA HIS A 883 25.56 24.86 -2.26
C HIS A 883 24.28 24.05 -2.05
N TYR A 884 23.33 24.51 -1.23
CA TYR A 884 22.11 23.78 -0.92
C TYR A 884 20.84 24.65 -0.91
N GLY A 885 20.94 25.99 -0.78
CA GLY A 885 19.83 26.88 -0.42
C GLY A 885 18.94 27.32 -1.57
N TYR A 886 19.39 27.19 -2.82
CA TYR A 886 18.60 27.45 -4.00
C TYR A 886 19.02 26.52 -5.16
N TYR A 887 18.06 26.21 -6.00
CA TYR A 887 18.22 25.36 -7.15
C TYR A 887 17.64 26.09 -8.37
N THR A 888 18.28 25.95 -9.49
CA THR A 888 17.75 26.45 -10.78
C THR A 888 17.18 25.25 -11.53
N ASP A 889 15.88 25.28 -11.82
CA ASP A 889 15.23 24.25 -12.61
C ASP A 889 15.68 24.25 -14.08
N GLU A 890 15.19 23.31 -14.87
CA GLU A 890 15.54 23.16 -16.29
C GLU A 890 15.12 24.36 -17.15
N ASN A 891 14.20 25.21 -16.66
CA ASN A 891 13.71 26.42 -17.30
C ASN A 891 14.46 27.68 -16.82
N GLY A 892 15.44 27.53 -15.92
CA GLY A 892 16.20 28.64 -15.36
C GLY A 892 15.47 29.37 -14.23
N ILE A 893 14.39 28.81 -13.67
CA ILE A 893 13.67 29.40 -12.54
C ILE A 893 14.39 28.98 -11.24
N VAL A 894 14.72 30.00 -10.43
CA VAL A 894 15.35 29.78 -9.12
C VAL A 894 14.28 29.34 -8.12
N ILE A 895 14.45 28.15 -7.55
CA ILE A 895 13.64 27.63 -6.45
C ILE A 895 14.32 28.05 -5.14
N GLU A 896 13.63 28.83 -4.33
CA GLU A 896 14.07 29.29 -3.02
C GLU A 896 13.44 28.44 -1.91
N ASN A 897 13.96 28.56 -0.68
CA ASN A 897 13.54 27.86 0.54
C ASN A 897 13.93 26.38 0.63
N ILE A 898 15.10 26.04 0.10
CA ILE A 898 15.71 24.75 0.26
C ILE A 898 16.41 24.69 1.63
N THR A 899 16.22 23.57 2.34
CA THR A 899 16.97 23.24 3.56
C THR A 899 18.07 22.24 3.25
N GLY A 900 19.11 22.21 4.09
CA GLY A 900 20.22 21.28 3.94
C GLY A 900 20.36 20.33 5.12
N SER A 901 20.80 19.10 4.86
CA SER A 901 21.35 18.17 5.84
C SER A 901 22.78 17.88 5.47
N ALA A 902 23.71 17.94 6.44
CA ALA A 902 25.11 17.65 6.17
C ALA A 902 25.78 16.86 7.32
N PHE A 903 26.80 16.10 6.93
CA PHE A 903 27.68 15.41 7.86
C PHE A 903 29.08 15.24 7.26
N MET A 904 30.06 14.96 8.10
CA MET A 904 31.40 14.57 7.63
C MET A 904 31.64 13.09 7.88
N ARG A 905 32.34 12.45 6.96
CA ARG A 905 32.77 11.05 7.07
C ARG A 905 34.26 10.91 6.74
N TYR A 906 34.97 10.15 7.57
CA TYR A 906 36.37 9.80 7.29
C TYR A 906 36.40 8.57 6.38
N GLU A 907 36.97 8.72 5.19
CA GLU A 907 37.01 7.66 4.18
C GLU A 907 38.43 7.24 3.89
N ARG A 908 38.71 5.93 3.91
CA ARG A 908 39.96 5.30 3.52
C ARG A 908 39.83 4.75 2.11
N GLU A 909 40.89 4.89 1.31
CA GLU A 909 40.95 4.28 -0.01
C GLU A 909 41.14 2.76 0.14
N ALA A 910 40.24 1.94 -0.43
CA ALA A 910 40.33 0.49 -0.34
C ALA A 910 41.63 -0.05 -0.90
N GLY A 911 42.42 -0.81 -0.10
CA GLY A 911 43.67 -1.39 -0.50
C GLY A 911 44.88 -0.44 -0.47
N SER A 912 44.75 0.77 0.12
CA SER A 912 45.81 1.75 0.28
C SER A 912 46.27 1.85 1.73
N ASP A 913 47.58 1.83 1.99
CA ASP A 913 48.18 2.11 3.29
C ASP A 913 48.24 3.61 3.63
N ARG A 914 47.71 4.46 2.75
CA ARG A 914 47.66 5.91 2.99
C ARG A 914 46.56 6.25 4.00
N PRO A 915 46.80 7.28 4.87
CA PRO A 915 45.76 7.74 5.78
C PRO A 915 44.51 8.19 5.00
N GLY A 916 43.34 7.92 5.55
CA GLY A 916 42.06 8.38 4.98
C GLY A 916 41.91 9.90 5.03
N LYS A 917 40.80 10.40 4.49
CA LYS A 917 40.49 11.83 4.44
C LYS A 917 39.04 12.07 4.92
N TRP A 918 38.82 13.20 5.59
CA TRP A 918 37.48 13.67 5.92
C TRP A 918 36.80 14.23 4.67
N LYS A 919 35.51 13.89 4.46
CA LYS A 919 34.69 14.43 3.36
C LYS A 919 33.38 14.96 3.90
N ILE A 920 32.98 16.17 3.47
CA ILE A 920 31.64 16.69 3.71
C ILE A 920 30.68 16.05 2.68
N LYS A 921 29.56 15.50 3.20
CA LYS A 921 28.43 15.04 2.40
C LYS A 921 27.22 15.84 2.80
N TYR A 922 26.39 16.27 1.84
CA TYR A 922 25.18 17.03 2.12
C TYR A 922 24.07 16.68 1.14
N GLN A 923 22.84 16.93 1.57
CA GLN A 923 21.63 16.83 0.76
C GLN A 923 20.92 18.18 0.78
N ALA A 924 20.44 18.64 -0.37
CA ALA A 924 19.53 19.77 -0.47
C ALA A 924 18.10 19.25 -0.47
N ILE A 925 17.25 19.81 0.36
CA ILE A 925 15.87 19.38 0.58
C ILE A 925 14.95 20.57 0.34
N GLU A 926 14.10 20.51 -0.70
CA GLU A 926 13.16 21.57 -1.05
C GLU A 926 11.99 21.57 -0.05
N ASN A 927 11.61 22.75 0.46
CA ASN A 927 10.50 22.96 1.39
C ASN A 927 10.50 22.10 2.66
N ALA A 928 11.13 22.58 3.72
CA ALA A 928 11.14 21.94 5.04
C ALA A 928 9.74 21.69 5.65
N SER A 929 8.67 22.14 5.04
CA SER A 929 7.28 21.93 5.49
C SER A 929 6.61 20.72 4.85
N ASN A 930 7.10 20.24 3.71
CA ASN A 930 6.73 18.97 3.13
C ASN A 930 8.00 18.15 3.15
N ILE A 931 8.10 17.14 3.98
CA ILE A 931 9.11 16.14 3.76
C ILE A 931 8.71 15.46 2.49
N LEU A 932 9.54 15.75 1.62
CA LEU A 932 9.51 15.65 0.23
C LEU A 932 9.44 14.20 -0.14
N SER A 933 8.67 13.93 -1.14
CA SER A 933 8.79 12.70 -1.89
C SER A 933 10.27 12.49 -2.24
N ILE A 934 10.72 11.25 -2.20
CA ILE A 934 12.06 10.83 -2.68
C ILE A 934 12.32 11.37 -4.08
N GLN A 935 11.28 11.71 -4.83
CA GLN A 935 11.30 12.33 -6.14
C GLN A 935 11.80 13.78 -6.15
N GLU A 936 11.74 14.48 -5.03
CA GLU A 936 12.19 15.88 -4.87
C GLU A 936 13.56 15.98 -4.20
N LEU A 937 14.16 14.85 -3.81
CA LEU A 937 15.60 14.72 -3.62
C LEU A 937 16.26 14.84 -4.99
N ARG A 938 16.32 16.04 -5.49
CA ARG A 938 17.04 16.32 -6.74
C ARG A 938 18.49 15.98 -6.50
N SER A 939 19.09 15.27 -7.44
CA SER A 939 20.47 14.85 -7.62
C SER A 939 21.56 15.84 -7.13
N GLY A 940 21.43 16.29 -5.91
CA GLY A 940 22.34 17.22 -5.23
C GLY A 940 23.34 16.49 -4.36
N PHE A 941 23.67 15.22 -4.65
CA PHE A 941 24.94 14.67 -4.21
C PHE A 941 26.05 15.32 -5.05
N ILE A 942 26.28 16.58 -4.78
CA ILE A 942 27.56 17.16 -5.14
C ILE A 942 28.52 16.60 -4.07
N ASN A 943 29.18 15.49 -4.38
CA ASN A 943 30.39 15.07 -3.72
C ASN A 943 31.45 16.14 -3.96
N LYS A 944 31.39 17.25 -3.22
CA LYS A 944 32.54 18.14 -3.13
C LYS A 944 33.54 17.43 -2.24
N LYS A 945 34.53 16.80 -2.84
CA LYS A 945 35.68 16.25 -2.14
C LYS A 945 36.40 17.39 -1.47
N ILE A 946 36.31 17.49 -0.15
CA ILE A 946 37.31 18.21 0.62
C ILE A 946 38.49 17.26 0.73
N GLU A 947 39.40 17.39 -0.17
CA GLU A 947 40.72 16.77 -0.03
C GLU A 947 41.54 17.67 0.90
N LEU A 948 41.63 17.31 2.17
CA LEU A 948 42.58 17.90 3.08
C LEU A 948 43.99 17.54 2.55
N THR A 949 44.48 18.30 1.60
CA THR A 949 45.86 18.21 1.13
C THR A 949 46.74 18.90 2.14
N GLN A 950 47.68 18.12 2.74
CA GLN A 950 48.83 18.71 3.39
C GLN A 950 49.53 19.64 2.35
N LYS A 951 49.53 20.93 2.60
CA LYS A 951 50.54 21.83 2.05
C LYS A 951 51.70 21.85 2.95
#